data_5d02bd8578f6188c5832751118ef6003
#
_entry.id   5d02bd8578f6188c5832751118ef6003
#
_cell.length_a   1.000
_cell.length_b   1.000
_cell.length_c   1.000
_cell.angle_alpha   90.00
_cell.angle_beta   90.00
_cell.angle_gamma   90.00
#
_symmetry.space_group_name_H-M   'P 1'
#
loop_
_entity.id
_entity.type
_entity.pdbx_description
1 polymer ?
#
loop_
_entity_poly.entity_id
_entity_poly.type
_entity_poly.pdbx_seq_one_letter_code
_entity_poly.pdbx_strand_id
1 'polypeptide(L)'
;MVTDARYGRVVPAVFLVSAASLANEIFLIRLLSLRFWPHFVPLIISQAMLGFGASGVALHLLRPRIAKKPEPAFAWVVILAAPSFELAFRASQHVPFDPFLLLWDPSSWPAFALFFFLLAVPFFLAGAAVGISLSFPLGRAGVLYAASFGGTAAGAVLALPAFRLLPTELLLRVPLVLGLLASAFVLSYPHRRFRVGRVLCTGLSVLLFLVPPVFLLLSPYKDLAITRRLPAAHTLSVRAGMTGDFRALYAPGIHYAPGLSFRFEGEIPPQAALFADGELRGIVPREGGKNPPAYLRYLPQALPYRILDRPAVVQFSLRGTEGILMAAGHGASLVTVVEPAAEYVRMIEHDLSAFSGGMPPALRLEIRKEGGRNFLARGGRKYDIVELSDVSSLTFSSLGIHATGETYLLTRQGIRDALARLTDRGVLAVSGWLKSPPRESVKILRTLRFATEEGKGSPVPARFIVVRGWGSFVAVARKDPFTSGELAAAKRFCRDTGFAMVWPEAGPPTDSRSLEEAGFREAVHSALAGPPDGSSGEGLFDLRPVTDDSPYFHRFLRLRSLPAFRRLLGDQWFPFLEWGIVFLALSLVVSVTLAAVFLLFPLVISRSGGSGGLPVVIYFSALGLAYMLVELTFLKIGILLLGDPIRAAAAAIGGFSLLSGIGSAVSGKWESPATMRRWVFPGIAVLAAAGFLVLFHGAPFLLAKGEGGRYLAFLAALAPAAFLMGMPFPTALSRMTVANSAAIPYAWGVNGFFSVAGASVASVGSLWIGFHATVAAGGILYLLAGKLYLRLESGTSSVP
;
A
#
# COMPACT_ATOMS: atom_id res chain seq x y z
N MET A 1 -34.22 29.15 -18.70
CA MET A 1 -33.55 30.10 -17.78
C MET A 1 -33.48 29.63 -16.33
N VAL A 2 -34.58 29.24 -15.64
CA VAL A 2 -34.52 28.78 -14.23
C VAL A 2 -33.77 27.45 -14.09
N THR A 3 -33.90 26.53 -15.04
CA THR A 3 -33.20 25.25 -15.09
C THR A 3 -31.69 25.42 -15.30
N ASP A 4 -31.24 26.34 -16.17
CA ASP A 4 -29.84 26.55 -16.45
C ASP A 4 -29.08 27.22 -15.28
N ALA A 5 -29.72 28.14 -14.56
CA ALA A 5 -29.16 28.76 -13.37
C ALA A 5 -28.99 27.76 -12.20
N ARG A 6 -29.81 26.69 -12.15
CA ARG A 6 -29.67 25.60 -11.17
C ARG A 6 -28.48 24.70 -11.51
N TYR A 7 -28.30 24.34 -12.78
CA TYR A 7 -27.14 23.58 -13.24
C TYR A 7 -25.82 24.29 -12.91
N GLY A 8 -25.75 25.59 -13.17
CA GLY A 8 -24.58 26.41 -12.88
C GLY A 8 -24.11 26.37 -11.42
N ARG A 9 -24.96 25.87 -10.48
CA ARG A 9 -24.62 25.76 -9.05
C ARG A 9 -24.41 24.31 -8.59
N VAL A 10 -25.21 23.37 -9.08
CA VAL A 10 -25.19 21.98 -8.64
C VAL A 10 -23.96 21.28 -9.20
N VAL A 11 -23.64 21.46 -10.48
CA VAL A 11 -22.52 20.80 -11.14
C VAL A 11 -21.16 21.13 -10.50
N PRO A 12 -20.79 22.41 -10.26
CA PRO A 12 -19.56 22.74 -9.55
C PRO A 12 -19.51 22.22 -8.12
N ALA A 13 -20.66 22.26 -7.39
CA ALA A 13 -20.73 21.74 -6.03
C ALA A 13 -20.48 20.24 -5.98
N VAL A 14 -21.08 19.46 -6.88
CA VAL A 14 -20.84 18.01 -7.01
C VAL A 14 -19.39 17.73 -7.36
N PHE A 15 -18.82 18.45 -8.32
CA PHE A 15 -17.41 18.32 -8.72
C PHE A 15 -16.47 18.55 -7.53
N LEU A 16 -16.66 19.64 -6.78
CA LEU A 16 -15.79 20.00 -5.66
C LEU A 16 -15.93 19.05 -4.46
N VAL A 17 -17.15 18.60 -4.14
CA VAL A 17 -17.37 17.62 -3.07
C VAL A 17 -16.75 16.27 -3.43
N SER A 18 -16.86 15.84 -4.69
CA SER A 18 -16.22 14.61 -5.17
C SER A 18 -14.70 14.72 -5.17
N ALA A 19 -14.16 15.89 -5.54
CA ALA A 19 -12.71 16.16 -5.43
C ALA A 19 -12.24 16.12 -3.97
N ALA A 20 -12.99 16.74 -3.06
CA ALA A 20 -12.71 16.72 -1.63
C ALA A 20 -12.73 15.29 -1.08
N SER A 21 -13.70 14.48 -1.52
CA SER A 21 -13.85 13.10 -1.06
C SER A 21 -12.64 12.22 -1.42
N LEU A 22 -12.19 12.24 -2.68
CA LEU A 22 -11.02 11.43 -3.07
C LEU A 22 -9.72 11.99 -2.50
N ALA A 23 -9.55 13.30 -2.47
CA ALA A 23 -8.39 13.88 -1.79
C ALA A 23 -8.34 13.45 -0.32
N ASN A 24 -9.48 13.45 0.39
CA ASN A 24 -9.60 12.96 1.76
C ASN A 24 -9.21 11.48 1.88
N GLU A 25 -9.66 10.62 0.96
CA GLU A 25 -9.31 9.20 0.94
C GLU A 25 -7.79 9.00 0.83
N ILE A 26 -7.14 9.67 -0.11
CA ILE A 26 -5.69 9.58 -0.33
C ILE A 26 -4.92 10.13 0.89
N PHE A 27 -5.40 11.22 1.51
CA PHE A 27 -4.76 11.76 2.72
C PHE A 27 -4.95 10.86 3.94
N LEU A 28 -6.11 10.22 4.08
CA LEU A 28 -6.34 9.23 5.14
C LEU A 28 -5.40 8.03 5.01
N ILE A 29 -5.06 7.59 3.79
CA ILE A 29 -4.04 6.55 3.60
C ILE A 29 -2.74 6.94 4.28
N ARG A 30 -2.26 8.17 4.09
CA ARG A 30 -1.04 8.69 4.74
C ARG A 30 -1.20 8.82 6.26
N LEU A 31 -2.24 9.48 6.70
CA LEU A 31 -2.47 9.78 8.12
C LEU A 31 -2.65 8.50 8.95
N LEU A 32 -3.37 7.51 8.42
CA LEU A 32 -3.56 6.24 9.12
C LEU A 32 -2.34 5.33 9.01
N SER A 33 -1.56 5.40 7.94
CA SER A 33 -0.26 4.70 7.86
C SER A 33 0.73 5.26 8.89
N LEU A 34 0.71 6.57 9.12
CA LEU A 34 1.53 7.22 10.15
C LEU A 34 1.03 6.87 11.56
N ARG A 35 -0.29 6.95 11.81
CA ARG A 35 -0.88 6.61 13.12
C ARG A 35 -0.70 5.15 13.47
N PHE A 36 -0.99 4.26 12.48
CA PHE A 36 -0.96 2.80 12.61
C PHE A 36 0.08 2.20 11.65
N TRP A 37 -0.37 1.48 10.61
CA TRP A 37 0.51 0.83 9.62
C TRP A 37 -0.14 0.80 8.23
N PRO A 38 0.64 0.64 7.15
CA PRO A 38 0.15 0.68 5.78
C PRO A 38 -0.91 -0.37 5.41
N HIS A 39 -0.99 -1.49 6.12
CA HIS A 39 -1.99 -2.54 5.85
C HIS A 39 -3.43 -2.14 6.19
N PHE A 40 -3.65 -0.96 6.77
CA PHE A 40 -4.98 -0.37 6.90
C PHE A 40 -5.51 0.27 5.61
N VAL A 41 -4.72 0.35 4.54
CA VAL A 41 -5.16 0.93 3.25
C VAL A 41 -6.43 0.27 2.70
N PRO A 42 -6.57 -1.08 2.65
CA PRO A 42 -7.81 -1.70 2.19
C PRO A 42 -9.03 -1.32 3.04
N LEU A 43 -8.82 -1.12 4.33
CA LEU A 43 -9.88 -0.68 5.25
C LEU A 43 -10.37 0.74 4.89
N ILE A 44 -9.46 1.65 4.54
CA ILE A 44 -9.81 3.04 4.17
C ILE A 44 -10.65 3.05 2.89
N ILE A 45 -10.25 2.29 1.88
CA ILE A 45 -11.01 2.14 0.64
C ILE A 45 -12.40 1.55 0.96
N SER A 46 -12.47 0.54 1.81
CA SER A 46 -13.75 -0.04 2.26
C SER A 46 -14.63 0.97 3.00
N GLN A 47 -14.05 1.87 3.81
CA GLN A 47 -14.80 2.94 4.49
C GLN A 47 -15.39 3.95 3.50
N ALA A 48 -14.62 4.36 2.50
CA ALA A 48 -15.11 5.26 1.46
C ALA A 48 -16.31 4.63 0.73
N MET A 49 -16.16 3.38 0.29
CA MET A 49 -17.21 2.63 -0.39
C MET A 49 -18.45 2.44 0.52
N LEU A 50 -18.26 2.13 1.81
CA LEU A 50 -19.36 2.01 2.79
C LEU A 50 -20.12 3.33 2.94
N GLY A 51 -19.39 4.45 3.06
CA GLY A 51 -20.01 5.78 3.18
C GLY A 51 -20.88 6.09 1.96
N PHE A 52 -20.35 5.91 0.77
CA PHE A 52 -21.10 6.08 -0.49
C PHE A 52 -22.31 5.14 -0.57
N GLY A 53 -22.15 3.85 -0.28
CA GLY A 53 -23.23 2.88 -0.30
C GLY A 53 -24.31 3.18 0.71
N ALA A 54 -23.95 3.50 1.96
CA ALA A 54 -24.88 3.85 3.04
C ALA A 54 -25.68 5.12 2.71
N SER A 55 -25.08 6.08 1.99
CA SER A 55 -25.78 7.27 1.53
C SER A 55 -26.92 6.91 0.58
N GLY A 56 -26.70 5.98 -0.36
CA GLY A 56 -27.74 5.50 -1.29
C GLY A 56 -28.91 4.85 -0.55
N VAL A 57 -28.64 4.01 0.43
CA VAL A 57 -29.68 3.39 1.27
C VAL A 57 -30.44 4.43 2.09
N ALA A 58 -29.72 5.37 2.72
CA ALA A 58 -30.35 6.45 3.48
C ALA A 58 -31.25 7.33 2.59
N LEU A 59 -30.80 7.63 1.37
CA LEU A 59 -31.60 8.37 0.39
C LEU A 59 -32.85 7.62 -0.02
N HIS A 60 -32.80 6.30 -0.13
CA HIS A 60 -33.95 5.46 -0.38
C HIS A 60 -34.99 5.56 0.77
N LEU A 61 -34.53 5.33 1.99
CA LEU A 61 -35.41 5.37 3.18
C LEU A 61 -36.00 6.76 3.40
N LEU A 62 -35.26 7.82 3.11
CA LEU A 62 -35.67 9.22 3.26
C LEU A 62 -36.31 9.80 2.00
N ARG A 63 -36.47 8.99 0.92
CA ARG A 63 -37.02 9.44 -0.37
C ARG A 63 -38.30 10.27 -0.23
N PRO A 64 -39.35 9.89 0.58
CA PRO A 64 -40.58 10.66 0.69
C PRO A 64 -40.39 12.06 1.28
N ARG A 65 -39.35 12.23 2.13
CA ARG A 65 -38.99 13.51 2.73
C ARG A 65 -38.13 14.37 1.81
N ILE A 66 -37.16 13.76 1.16
CA ILE A 66 -36.20 14.43 0.28
C ILE A 66 -36.90 14.89 -1.02
N ALA A 67 -37.78 14.07 -1.59
CA ALA A 67 -38.50 14.40 -2.83
C ALA A 67 -39.39 15.66 -2.65
N LYS A 68 -39.87 15.95 -1.44
CA LYS A 68 -40.63 17.17 -1.16
C LYS A 68 -39.77 18.44 -1.21
N LYS A 69 -38.51 18.36 -0.86
CA LYS A 69 -37.58 19.52 -0.76
C LYS A 69 -36.14 19.09 -1.12
N PRO A 70 -35.85 18.70 -2.37
CA PRO A 70 -34.55 18.16 -2.72
C PRO A 70 -33.43 19.21 -2.69
N GLU A 71 -33.72 20.45 -3.07
CA GLU A 71 -32.71 21.54 -3.07
C GLU A 71 -32.20 21.88 -1.67
N PRO A 72 -33.08 22.12 -0.65
CA PRO A 72 -32.62 22.28 0.71
C PRO A 72 -31.84 21.10 1.25
N ALA A 73 -32.25 19.86 0.94
CA ALA A 73 -31.54 18.67 1.37
C ALA A 73 -30.13 18.62 0.77
N PHE A 74 -29.98 18.89 -0.53
CA PHE A 74 -28.70 19.00 -1.21
C PHE A 74 -27.78 20.04 -0.57
N ALA A 75 -28.33 21.27 -0.35
CA ALA A 75 -27.56 22.35 0.24
C ALA A 75 -27.03 22.01 1.64
N TRP A 76 -27.88 21.39 2.49
CA TRP A 76 -27.45 20.95 3.82
C TRP A 76 -26.33 19.92 3.77
N VAL A 77 -26.46 18.91 2.94
CA VAL A 77 -25.47 17.84 2.83
C VAL A 77 -24.13 18.38 2.34
N VAL A 78 -24.12 19.27 1.34
CA VAL A 78 -22.90 19.91 0.85
C VAL A 78 -22.23 20.77 1.93
N ILE A 79 -23.02 21.55 2.68
CA ILE A 79 -22.51 22.42 3.75
C ILE A 79 -21.94 21.61 4.90
N LEU A 80 -22.58 20.50 5.28
CA LEU A 80 -22.10 19.61 6.35
C LEU A 80 -20.86 18.80 5.92
N ALA A 81 -20.72 18.52 4.63
CA ALA A 81 -19.55 17.79 4.11
C ALA A 81 -18.26 18.56 4.38
N ALA A 82 -18.23 19.87 4.25
CA ALA A 82 -17.04 20.69 4.42
C ALA A 82 -16.35 20.47 5.78
N PRO A 83 -16.98 20.73 6.93
CA PRO A 83 -16.33 20.52 8.22
C PRO A 83 -16.11 19.04 8.54
N SER A 84 -16.91 18.13 7.97
CA SER A 84 -16.81 16.70 8.28
C SER A 84 -15.46 16.08 7.90
N PHE A 85 -14.80 16.56 6.83
CA PHE A 85 -13.51 16.03 6.40
C PHE A 85 -12.43 16.15 7.48
N GLU A 86 -12.39 17.24 8.21
CA GLU A 86 -11.40 17.42 9.28
C GLU A 86 -11.94 17.00 10.64
N LEU A 87 -13.20 17.31 10.94
CA LEU A 87 -13.80 17.03 12.25
C LEU A 87 -13.91 15.53 12.53
N ALA A 88 -14.28 14.73 11.51
CA ALA A 88 -14.35 13.28 11.64
C ALA A 88 -12.99 12.68 12.02
N PHE A 89 -11.91 13.14 11.37
CA PHE A 89 -10.57 12.69 11.71
C PHE A 89 -10.13 13.18 13.10
N ARG A 90 -10.39 14.45 13.47
CA ARG A 90 -10.10 14.94 14.82
C ARG A 90 -10.83 14.13 15.88
N ALA A 91 -12.12 13.87 15.69
CA ALA A 91 -12.91 13.05 16.59
C ALA A 91 -12.36 11.63 16.71
N SER A 92 -11.93 11.05 15.60
CA SER A 92 -11.34 9.70 15.60
C SER A 92 -10.04 9.60 16.40
N GLN A 93 -9.31 10.72 16.59
CA GLN A 93 -8.10 10.71 17.42
C GLN A 93 -8.40 10.50 18.91
N HIS A 94 -9.58 10.89 19.38
CA HIS A 94 -10.00 10.72 20.78
C HIS A 94 -10.61 9.34 21.06
N VAL A 95 -10.82 8.52 20.03
CA VAL A 95 -11.30 7.14 20.22
C VAL A 95 -10.13 6.29 20.72
N PRO A 96 -10.22 5.68 21.92
CA PRO A 96 -9.19 4.85 22.51
C PRO A 96 -9.15 3.48 21.80
N PHE A 97 -8.54 3.46 20.64
CA PHE A 97 -8.45 2.29 19.79
C PHE A 97 -7.00 2.04 19.36
N ASP A 98 -6.53 0.82 19.59
CA ASP A 98 -5.30 0.30 19.00
C ASP A 98 -5.57 -1.03 18.32
N PRO A 99 -5.13 -1.20 17.06
CA PRO A 99 -5.38 -2.42 16.31
C PRO A 99 -4.85 -3.70 16.95
N PHE A 100 -3.73 -3.62 17.66
CA PHE A 100 -3.15 -4.79 18.32
C PHE A 100 -4.01 -5.33 19.45
N LEU A 101 -4.83 -4.48 20.07
CA LEU A 101 -5.69 -4.90 21.18
C LEU A 101 -6.96 -5.61 20.71
N LEU A 102 -7.37 -5.44 19.44
CA LEU A 102 -8.63 -5.99 18.93
C LEU A 102 -8.82 -7.49 19.14
N LEU A 103 -7.75 -8.25 19.13
CA LEU A 103 -7.81 -9.70 19.28
C LEU A 103 -7.65 -10.17 20.72
N TRP A 104 -7.14 -9.31 21.59
CA TRP A 104 -6.87 -9.62 22.99
C TRP A 104 -7.93 -9.02 23.93
N ASP A 105 -8.50 -7.89 23.52
CA ASP A 105 -9.46 -7.16 24.32
C ASP A 105 -10.78 -6.94 23.56
N PRO A 106 -11.82 -7.76 23.85
CA PRO A 106 -13.14 -7.60 23.25
C PRO A 106 -13.77 -6.23 23.46
N SER A 107 -13.38 -5.47 24.50
CA SER A 107 -13.86 -4.12 24.77
C SER A 107 -13.40 -3.09 23.72
N SER A 108 -12.37 -3.42 22.96
CA SER A 108 -11.84 -2.59 21.85
C SER A 108 -12.75 -2.58 20.61
N TRP A 109 -13.67 -3.53 20.45
CA TRP A 109 -14.53 -3.63 19.25
C TRP A 109 -15.51 -2.46 19.09
N PRO A 110 -16.22 -1.99 20.14
CA PRO A 110 -17.05 -0.80 20.02
C PRO A 110 -16.24 0.44 19.66
N ALA A 111 -15.04 0.62 20.24
CA ALA A 111 -14.14 1.71 19.89
C ALA A 111 -13.72 1.65 18.43
N PHE A 112 -13.37 0.46 17.93
CA PHE A 112 -13.06 0.26 16.53
C PHE A 112 -14.25 0.58 15.60
N ALA A 113 -15.44 0.12 15.93
CA ALA A 113 -16.65 0.42 15.17
C ALA A 113 -16.95 1.93 15.13
N LEU A 114 -16.79 2.62 16.26
CA LEU A 114 -16.93 4.08 16.34
C LEU A 114 -15.86 4.79 15.50
N PHE A 115 -14.60 4.38 15.61
CA PHE A 115 -13.50 4.90 14.80
C PHE A 115 -13.81 4.76 13.31
N PHE A 116 -14.24 3.57 12.89
CA PHE A 116 -14.60 3.27 11.51
C PHE A 116 -15.78 4.13 11.05
N PHE A 117 -16.83 4.23 11.86
CA PHE A 117 -18.01 5.04 11.56
C PHE A 117 -17.67 6.52 11.39
N LEU A 118 -16.89 7.10 12.31
CA LEU A 118 -16.48 8.50 12.22
C LEU A 118 -15.80 8.82 10.89
N LEU A 119 -14.86 7.96 10.46
CA LEU A 119 -14.14 8.17 9.20
C LEU A 119 -15.01 7.91 7.95
N ALA A 120 -16.13 7.19 8.05
CA ALA A 120 -17.07 6.98 6.96
C ALA A 120 -18.00 8.20 6.73
N VAL A 121 -18.21 9.05 7.74
CA VAL A 121 -19.12 10.20 7.68
C VAL A 121 -18.86 11.16 6.51
N PRO A 122 -17.63 11.61 6.23
CA PRO A 122 -17.36 12.50 5.10
C PRO A 122 -17.75 11.87 3.75
N PHE A 123 -17.50 10.58 3.58
CA PHE A 123 -17.84 9.83 2.37
C PHE A 123 -19.36 9.64 2.24
N PHE A 124 -20.04 9.41 3.36
CA PHE A 124 -21.51 9.36 3.40
C PHE A 124 -22.12 10.69 2.93
N LEU A 125 -21.64 11.82 3.42
CA LEU A 125 -22.14 13.13 3.04
C LEU A 125 -21.81 13.44 1.58
N ALA A 126 -20.61 13.10 1.11
CA ALA A 126 -20.24 13.27 -0.30
C ALA A 126 -21.14 12.42 -1.22
N GLY A 127 -21.32 11.15 -0.88
CA GLY A 127 -22.22 10.24 -1.61
C GLY A 127 -23.67 10.72 -1.61
N ALA A 128 -24.16 11.25 -0.48
CA ALA A 128 -25.50 11.80 -0.38
C ALA A 128 -25.66 13.07 -1.25
N ALA A 129 -24.65 13.94 -1.33
CA ALA A 129 -24.67 15.08 -2.23
C ALA A 129 -24.81 14.65 -3.70
N VAL A 130 -24.00 13.67 -4.14
CA VAL A 130 -24.10 13.11 -5.48
C VAL A 130 -25.49 12.48 -5.71
N GLY A 131 -25.95 11.63 -4.82
CA GLY A 131 -27.23 10.92 -4.94
C GLY A 131 -28.44 11.84 -4.96
N ILE A 132 -28.48 12.89 -4.12
CA ILE A 132 -29.57 13.89 -4.15
C ILE A 132 -29.53 14.68 -5.46
N SER A 133 -28.35 15.06 -5.94
CA SER A 133 -28.22 15.78 -7.20
C SER A 133 -28.81 15.04 -8.39
N LEU A 134 -28.64 13.70 -8.43
CA LEU A 134 -29.20 12.83 -9.46
C LEU A 134 -30.73 12.70 -9.41
N SER A 135 -31.36 13.01 -8.28
CA SER A 135 -32.82 13.02 -8.11
C SER A 135 -33.50 14.30 -8.61
N PHE A 136 -32.72 15.31 -9.01
CA PHE A 136 -33.30 16.51 -9.60
C PHE A 136 -33.87 16.21 -10.99
N PRO A 137 -35.06 16.76 -11.34
CA PRO A 137 -35.73 16.52 -12.61
C PRO A 137 -35.05 17.30 -13.76
N LEU A 138 -33.76 17.15 -13.91
CA LEU A 138 -32.96 18.00 -14.78
C LEU A 138 -32.61 17.34 -16.15
N GLY A 139 -32.98 16.07 -16.37
CA GLY A 139 -32.77 15.36 -17.64
C GLY A 139 -31.32 15.15 -18.10
N ARG A 140 -30.35 15.44 -17.24
CA ARG A 140 -28.91 15.39 -17.56
C ARG A 140 -28.09 14.66 -16.49
N ALA A 141 -28.55 13.49 -16.05
CA ALA A 141 -27.82 12.66 -15.08
C ALA A 141 -26.36 12.40 -15.50
N GLY A 142 -26.12 12.21 -16.80
CA GLY A 142 -24.77 12.02 -17.33
C GLY A 142 -23.81 13.18 -17.05
N VAL A 143 -24.30 14.44 -17.04
CA VAL A 143 -23.45 15.61 -16.71
C VAL A 143 -23.06 15.61 -15.24
N LEU A 144 -23.98 15.23 -14.34
CA LEU A 144 -23.73 15.13 -12.90
C LEU A 144 -22.78 13.99 -12.57
N TYR A 145 -22.92 12.84 -13.23
CA TYR A 145 -21.96 11.75 -13.15
C TYR A 145 -20.57 12.18 -13.65
N ALA A 146 -20.51 12.83 -14.81
CA ALA A 146 -19.26 13.34 -15.35
C ALA A 146 -18.62 14.37 -14.40
N ALA A 147 -19.42 15.23 -13.75
CA ALA A 147 -18.92 16.15 -12.73
C ALA A 147 -18.39 15.42 -11.49
N SER A 148 -19.10 14.40 -11.02
CA SER A 148 -18.64 13.60 -9.87
C SER A 148 -17.32 12.88 -10.18
N PHE A 149 -17.26 12.14 -11.26
CA PHE A 149 -16.05 11.41 -11.65
C PHE A 149 -14.89 12.34 -12.02
N GLY A 150 -15.17 13.45 -12.73
CA GLY A 150 -14.15 14.47 -13.03
C GLY A 150 -13.63 15.13 -11.76
N GLY A 151 -14.51 15.40 -10.79
CA GLY A 151 -14.14 15.88 -9.47
C GLY A 151 -13.25 14.88 -8.74
N THR A 152 -13.62 13.61 -8.72
CA THR A 152 -12.82 12.53 -8.13
C THR A 152 -11.40 12.51 -8.74
N ALA A 153 -11.30 12.53 -10.06
CA ALA A 153 -10.01 12.57 -10.74
C ALA A 153 -9.20 13.83 -10.39
N ALA A 154 -9.85 14.99 -10.30
CA ALA A 154 -9.21 16.24 -9.88
C ALA A 154 -8.70 16.17 -8.44
N GLY A 155 -9.44 15.53 -7.53
CA GLY A 155 -9.01 15.28 -6.16
C GLY A 155 -7.73 14.42 -6.09
N ALA A 156 -7.63 13.38 -6.91
CA ALA A 156 -6.43 12.55 -7.02
C ALA A 156 -5.22 13.37 -7.51
N VAL A 157 -5.40 14.19 -8.53
CA VAL A 157 -4.34 15.07 -9.07
C VAL A 157 -3.92 16.12 -8.05
N LEU A 158 -4.86 16.73 -7.33
CA LEU A 158 -4.58 17.74 -6.30
C LEU A 158 -3.86 17.15 -5.07
N ALA A 159 -4.06 15.90 -4.75
CA ALA A 159 -3.38 15.26 -3.63
C ALA A 159 -1.86 15.21 -3.82
N LEU A 160 -1.37 15.03 -5.06
CA LEU A 160 0.06 14.93 -5.34
C LEU A 160 0.87 16.18 -4.98
N PRO A 161 0.51 17.41 -5.44
CA PRO A 161 1.19 18.61 -5.00
C PRO A 161 0.96 18.91 -3.52
N ALA A 162 -0.20 18.57 -2.95
CA ALA A 162 -0.46 18.78 -1.53
C ALA A 162 0.57 18.06 -0.64
N PHE A 163 0.93 16.81 -0.95
CA PHE A 163 1.98 16.08 -0.24
C PHE A 163 3.37 16.73 -0.32
N ARG A 164 3.63 17.54 -1.34
CA ARG A 164 4.92 18.23 -1.51
C ARG A 164 4.94 19.59 -0.82
N LEU A 165 3.80 20.24 -0.75
CA LEU A 165 3.70 21.64 -0.34
C LEU A 165 3.25 21.80 1.11
N LEU A 166 2.55 20.81 1.66
CA LEU A 166 1.94 20.88 2.99
C LEU A 166 2.58 19.88 3.95
N PRO A 167 2.80 20.26 5.21
CA PRO A 167 3.07 19.31 6.28
C PRO A 167 1.94 18.29 6.41
N THR A 168 2.26 17.07 6.88
CA THR A 168 1.29 15.96 7.01
C THR A 168 0.06 16.35 7.83
N GLU A 169 0.23 17.16 8.86
CA GLU A 169 -0.80 17.63 9.77
C GLU A 169 -1.80 18.60 9.11
N LEU A 170 -1.43 19.21 7.98
CA LEU A 170 -2.26 20.18 7.24
C LEU A 170 -3.00 19.58 6.04
N LEU A 171 -2.76 18.33 5.67
CA LEU A 171 -3.32 17.72 4.46
C LEU A 171 -4.85 17.78 4.41
N LEU A 172 -5.55 17.61 5.54
CA LEU A 172 -7.01 17.65 5.61
C LEU A 172 -7.60 19.06 5.40
N ARG A 173 -6.76 20.11 5.37
CA ARG A 173 -7.20 21.44 4.98
C ARG A 173 -7.61 21.51 3.51
N VAL A 174 -7.03 20.68 2.66
CA VAL A 174 -7.38 20.65 1.23
C VAL A 174 -8.83 20.22 1.02
N PRO A 175 -9.30 19.05 1.48
CA PRO A 175 -10.72 18.69 1.36
C PRO A 175 -11.66 19.64 2.12
N LEU A 176 -11.25 20.21 3.25
CA LEU A 176 -12.01 21.24 3.96
C LEU A 176 -12.24 22.48 3.07
N VAL A 177 -11.19 22.98 2.41
CA VAL A 177 -11.28 24.13 1.50
C VAL A 177 -12.14 23.82 0.28
N LEU A 178 -11.95 22.65 -0.34
CA LEU A 178 -12.79 22.21 -1.46
C LEU A 178 -14.28 22.11 -1.05
N GLY A 179 -14.56 21.60 0.13
CA GLY A 179 -15.92 21.56 0.70
C GLY A 179 -16.49 22.94 0.97
N LEU A 180 -15.68 23.90 1.46
CA LEU A 180 -16.07 25.31 1.62
C LEU A 180 -16.39 25.96 0.28
N LEU A 181 -15.56 25.75 -0.74
CA LEU A 181 -15.82 26.22 -2.09
C LEU A 181 -17.11 25.63 -2.67
N ALA A 182 -17.35 24.33 -2.46
CA ALA A 182 -18.60 23.69 -2.84
C ALA A 182 -19.80 24.33 -2.13
N SER A 183 -19.66 24.63 -0.84
CA SER A 183 -20.69 25.29 -0.03
C SER A 183 -21.04 26.67 -0.55
N ALA A 184 -20.07 27.43 -1.08
CA ALA A 184 -20.29 28.75 -1.66
C ALA A 184 -21.31 28.70 -2.82
N PHE A 185 -21.31 27.66 -3.64
CA PHE A 185 -22.26 27.52 -4.75
C PHE A 185 -23.71 27.26 -4.27
N VAL A 186 -23.91 26.72 -3.08
CA VAL A 186 -25.23 26.43 -2.52
C VAL A 186 -25.71 27.47 -1.50
N LEU A 187 -24.89 28.43 -1.12
CA LEU A 187 -25.25 29.49 -0.17
C LEU A 187 -26.38 30.42 -0.65
N SER A 188 -26.64 30.49 -1.92
CA SER A 188 -27.62 31.41 -2.53
C SER A 188 -29.08 30.95 -2.43
N TYR A 189 -29.38 29.81 -1.75
CA TYR A 189 -30.76 29.38 -1.56
C TYR A 189 -31.52 30.23 -0.48
N PRO A 190 -32.73 30.77 -0.76
CA PRO A 190 -33.29 31.92 -0.05
C PRO A 190 -34.01 31.64 1.31
N HIS A 191 -33.94 30.45 1.89
CA HIS A 191 -34.68 30.13 3.12
C HIS A 191 -34.00 30.59 4.42
N ARG A 192 -34.74 31.39 5.22
CA ARG A 192 -34.28 32.03 6.48
C ARG A 192 -33.72 31.02 7.51
N ARG A 193 -34.39 29.88 7.70
CA ARG A 193 -33.93 28.82 8.66
C ARG A 193 -32.58 28.19 8.23
N PHE A 194 -32.24 28.27 6.95
CA PHE A 194 -30.97 27.80 6.43
C PHE A 194 -29.81 28.78 6.67
N ARG A 195 -30.10 30.09 6.85
CA ARG A 195 -29.05 31.08 7.05
C ARG A 195 -28.26 30.82 8.32
N VAL A 196 -28.92 30.50 9.43
CA VAL A 196 -28.24 30.24 10.71
C VAL A 196 -27.41 29.00 10.64
N GLY A 197 -27.94 27.88 10.17
CA GLY A 197 -27.17 26.65 10.05
C GLY A 197 -25.98 26.77 9.06
N ARG A 198 -26.18 27.51 7.96
CA ARG A 198 -25.11 27.82 7.00
C ARG A 198 -24.01 28.65 7.65
N VAL A 199 -24.36 29.70 8.36
CA VAL A 199 -23.37 30.56 9.04
C VAL A 199 -22.62 29.74 10.08
N LEU A 200 -23.30 28.87 10.85
CA LEU A 200 -22.67 28.03 11.85
C LEU A 200 -21.69 27.00 11.20
N CYS A 201 -22.11 26.27 10.16
CA CYS A 201 -21.26 25.27 9.53
C CYS A 201 -20.10 25.92 8.75
N THR A 202 -20.35 27.05 8.06
CA THR A 202 -19.26 27.80 7.39
C THR A 202 -18.33 28.42 8.45
N GLY A 203 -18.88 28.98 9.53
CA GLY A 203 -18.11 29.48 10.66
C GLY A 203 -17.29 28.40 11.33
N LEU A 204 -17.84 27.20 11.55
CA LEU A 204 -17.12 26.04 12.07
C LEU A 204 -15.97 25.62 11.12
N SER A 205 -16.21 25.62 9.82
CA SER A 205 -15.19 25.25 8.85
C SER A 205 -14.04 26.27 8.81
N VAL A 206 -14.37 27.57 8.92
CA VAL A 206 -13.39 28.64 9.06
C VAL A 206 -12.64 28.53 10.38
N LEU A 207 -13.35 28.25 11.48
CA LEU A 207 -12.74 28.02 12.79
C LEU A 207 -11.78 26.83 12.75
N LEU A 208 -12.17 25.71 12.14
CA LEU A 208 -11.29 24.55 11.96
C LEU A 208 -10.03 24.93 11.17
N PHE A 209 -10.14 25.80 10.17
CA PHE A 209 -8.99 26.31 9.44
C PHE A 209 -8.05 27.15 10.29
N LEU A 210 -8.59 27.92 11.26
CA LEU A 210 -7.82 28.79 12.16
C LEU A 210 -7.25 28.05 13.38
N VAL A 211 -7.87 26.94 13.80
CA VAL A 211 -7.40 26.13 14.95
C VAL A 211 -6.07 25.45 14.55
N PRO A 212 -5.14 25.21 15.49
CA PRO A 212 -3.89 24.49 15.22
C PRO A 212 -4.11 23.18 14.47
N PRO A 213 -3.13 22.75 13.67
CA PRO A 213 -3.20 21.48 12.94
C PRO A 213 -3.53 20.31 13.85
N VAL A 214 -4.03 19.22 13.26
CA VAL A 214 -4.35 18.01 14.02
C VAL A 214 -3.07 17.44 14.61
N PHE A 215 -2.99 17.39 15.93
CA PHE A 215 -1.93 16.62 16.57
C PHE A 215 -2.18 15.13 16.31
N LEU A 216 -1.28 14.47 15.60
CA LEU A 216 -1.44 13.07 15.25
C LEU A 216 -1.02 12.19 16.43
N LEU A 217 -1.98 11.50 17.01
CA LEU A 217 -1.73 10.49 18.04
C LEU A 217 -1.24 9.20 17.38
N LEU A 218 0.04 8.89 17.57
CA LEU A 218 0.64 7.65 17.09
C LEU A 218 0.24 6.49 18.00
N SER A 219 0.14 5.29 17.43
CA SER A 219 0.06 4.06 18.22
C SER A 219 1.26 3.99 19.19
N PRO A 220 1.05 3.61 20.45
CA PRO A 220 2.13 3.46 21.43
C PRO A 220 3.17 2.41 21.03
N TYR A 221 2.85 1.55 20.09
CA TYR A 221 3.73 0.50 19.55
C TYR A 221 4.55 0.95 18.32
N LYS A 222 4.38 2.19 17.84
CA LYS A 222 5.24 2.76 16.80
C LYS A 222 6.61 3.10 17.37
N ASP A 223 7.66 2.80 16.61
CA ASP A 223 9.06 3.06 17.01
C ASP A 223 9.30 4.52 17.38
N LEU A 224 8.69 5.43 16.60
CA LEU A 224 8.75 6.87 16.89
C LEU A 224 8.11 7.21 18.25
N ALA A 225 6.98 6.58 18.57
CA ALA A 225 6.29 6.79 19.84
C ALA A 225 7.12 6.24 21.02
N ILE A 226 7.75 5.09 20.84
CA ILE A 226 8.64 4.45 21.81
C ILE A 226 9.87 5.33 22.03
N THR A 227 10.53 5.76 20.95
CA THR A 227 11.77 6.55 21.02
C THR A 227 11.53 7.94 21.65
N ARG A 228 10.38 8.56 21.43
CA ARG A 228 10.01 9.84 22.06
C ARG A 228 9.89 9.78 23.58
N ARG A 229 9.71 8.60 24.16
CA ARG A 229 9.64 8.39 25.61
C ARG A 229 11.01 8.28 26.27
N LEU A 230 12.07 8.18 25.48
CA LEU A 230 13.43 8.15 26.04
C LEU A 230 13.74 9.50 26.71
N PRO A 231 14.50 9.47 27.82
CA PRO A 231 14.96 10.70 28.49
C PRO A 231 15.72 11.62 27.53
N ALA A 232 15.45 12.92 27.61
CA ALA A 232 16.06 13.96 26.78
C ALA A 232 15.87 13.75 25.25
N ALA A 233 14.85 12.98 24.84
CA ALA A 233 14.52 12.81 23.43
C ALA A 233 14.01 14.13 22.84
N HIS A 234 14.60 14.56 21.73
CA HIS A 234 14.14 15.73 20.99
C HIS A 234 14.23 15.52 19.48
N THR A 235 13.37 16.22 18.76
CA THR A 235 13.32 16.15 17.30
C THR A 235 14.37 17.05 16.69
N LEU A 236 15.23 16.52 15.83
CA LEU A 236 16.24 17.26 15.08
C LEU A 236 15.68 17.81 13.76
N SER A 237 14.86 17.04 13.06
CA SER A 237 14.28 17.43 11.78
C SER A 237 12.96 16.72 11.51
N VAL A 238 12.07 17.39 10.76
CA VAL A 238 10.83 16.84 10.23
C VAL A 238 10.70 17.24 8.77
N ARG A 239 10.50 16.27 7.90
CA ARG A 239 10.23 16.50 6.48
C ARG A 239 9.10 15.59 6.01
N ALA A 240 8.08 16.20 5.44
CA ALA A 240 6.99 15.47 4.81
C ALA A 240 7.15 15.51 3.27
N GLY A 241 6.72 14.45 2.61
CA GLY A 241 6.75 14.36 1.16
C GLY A 241 5.81 13.29 0.62
N MET A 242 5.83 13.09 -0.68
CA MET A 242 4.98 12.06 -1.31
C MET A 242 5.27 10.66 -0.81
N THR A 243 6.54 10.35 -0.57
CA THR A 243 7.01 9.00 -0.23
C THR A 243 6.97 8.68 1.26
N GLY A 244 6.76 9.67 2.14
CA GLY A 244 6.73 9.45 3.59
C GLY A 244 6.70 10.75 4.40
N ASP A 245 6.41 10.59 5.69
CA ASP A 245 6.67 11.55 6.76
C ASP A 245 7.98 11.10 7.44
N PHE A 246 9.03 11.91 7.32
CA PHE A 246 10.36 11.60 7.81
C PHE A 246 10.68 12.44 9.03
N ARG A 247 11.16 11.77 10.08
CA ARG A 247 11.52 12.44 11.35
C ARG A 247 12.87 11.93 11.84
N ALA A 248 13.69 12.86 12.31
CA ALA A 248 14.96 12.54 12.96
C ALA A 248 14.88 12.92 14.43
N LEU A 249 15.16 11.97 15.33
CA LEU A 249 15.18 12.17 16.77
C LEU A 249 16.56 11.84 17.33
N TYR A 250 16.97 12.60 18.30
CA TYR A 250 18.11 12.29 19.14
C TYR A 250 17.66 12.07 20.58
N ALA A 251 18.24 11.07 21.21
CA ALA A 251 18.22 10.87 22.64
C ALA A 251 19.55 10.21 23.05
N PRO A 252 20.12 10.55 24.22
CA PRO A 252 21.39 9.95 24.69
C PRO A 252 21.31 8.41 24.79
N GLY A 253 20.14 7.86 25.03
CA GLY A 253 19.91 6.42 25.14
C GLY A 253 19.81 5.67 23.80
N ILE A 254 19.93 6.34 22.66
CA ILE A 254 19.93 5.67 21.36
C ILE A 254 21.32 5.10 21.09
N HIS A 255 21.42 3.77 21.20
CA HIS A 255 22.61 2.99 20.85
C HIS A 255 22.18 1.82 19.97
N TYR A 256 22.15 2.05 18.66
CA TYR A 256 21.63 1.10 17.69
C TYR A 256 22.75 0.58 16.81
N ALA A 257 23.16 -0.63 17.04
CA ALA A 257 24.15 -1.34 16.21
C ALA A 257 23.74 -2.82 16.07
N PRO A 258 22.68 -3.08 15.29
CA PRO A 258 22.10 -4.41 15.21
C PRO A 258 23.06 -5.41 14.58
N GLY A 259 23.24 -6.56 15.25
CA GLY A 259 24.16 -7.61 14.81
C GLY A 259 25.62 -7.33 15.13
N LEU A 260 25.91 -6.31 15.93
CA LEU A 260 27.28 -6.01 16.37
C LEU A 260 27.91 -7.24 17.06
N SER A 261 29.13 -7.52 16.68
CA SER A 261 29.94 -8.59 17.28
C SER A 261 30.17 -8.33 18.77
N PHE A 262 30.10 -9.38 19.59
CA PHE A 262 30.51 -9.32 21.00
C PHE A 262 32.02 -9.14 21.21
N ARG A 263 32.82 -9.20 20.14
CA ARG A 263 34.25 -8.91 20.18
C ARG A 263 34.58 -7.42 19.99
N PHE A 264 33.58 -6.60 19.80
CA PHE A 264 33.78 -5.16 19.72
C PHE A 264 33.87 -4.58 21.13
N GLU A 265 35.02 -4.02 21.49
CA GLU A 265 35.30 -3.45 22.80
C GLU A 265 35.24 -1.92 22.80
N GLY A 266 34.92 -1.29 21.66
CA GLY A 266 34.84 0.15 21.54
C GLY A 266 33.48 0.73 21.95
N GLU A 267 33.39 2.04 21.93
CA GLU A 267 32.12 2.76 22.19
C GLU A 267 31.35 2.99 20.90
N ILE A 268 30.01 2.89 20.98
CA ILE A 268 29.10 3.32 19.93
C ILE A 268 28.89 4.81 20.07
N PRO A 269 29.19 5.63 19.04
CA PRO A 269 29.02 7.07 19.13
C PRO A 269 27.55 7.44 19.33
N PRO A 270 27.20 8.62 19.85
CA PRO A 270 25.84 9.12 19.91
C PRO A 270 25.17 9.08 18.54
N GLN A 271 23.92 8.71 18.49
CA GLN A 271 23.20 8.44 17.24
C GLN A 271 21.88 9.20 17.19
N ALA A 272 21.50 9.67 15.99
CA ALA A 272 20.16 10.12 15.71
C ALA A 272 19.39 9.00 15.00
N ALA A 273 18.20 8.68 15.49
CA ALA A 273 17.30 7.71 14.87
C ALA A 273 16.44 8.38 13.81
N LEU A 274 16.31 7.74 12.64
CA LEU A 274 15.54 8.21 11.52
C LEU A 274 14.29 7.35 11.34
N PHE A 275 13.15 8.00 11.19
CA PHE A 275 11.86 7.37 11.07
C PHE A 275 11.22 7.72 9.74
N ALA A 276 10.52 6.75 9.14
CA ALA A 276 9.63 6.96 8.01
C ALA A 276 8.23 6.46 8.40
N ASP A 277 7.23 7.31 8.32
CA ASP A 277 5.86 7.03 8.75
C ASP A 277 5.79 6.41 10.17
N GLY A 278 6.67 6.90 11.05
CA GLY A 278 6.76 6.48 12.45
C GLY A 278 7.49 5.16 12.71
N GLU A 279 8.01 4.48 11.70
CA GLU A 279 8.84 3.27 11.81
C GLU A 279 10.32 3.61 11.70
N LEU A 280 11.16 2.94 12.49
CA LEU A 280 12.60 3.11 12.44
C LEU A 280 13.15 2.64 11.09
N ARG A 281 13.79 3.57 10.38
CA ARG A 281 14.37 3.31 9.06
C ARG A 281 15.88 3.17 9.08
N GLY A 282 16.55 3.84 10.00
CA GLY A 282 17.99 3.81 10.11
C GLY A 282 18.51 4.81 11.12
N ILE A 283 19.81 4.98 11.14
CA ILE A 283 20.47 5.88 12.07
C ILE A 283 21.55 6.73 11.39
N VAL A 284 21.89 7.82 12.07
CA VAL A 284 23.03 8.69 11.74
C VAL A 284 23.94 8.82 12.95
N PRO A 285 25.15 8.29 12.94
CA PRO A 285 26.13 8.50 13.98
C PRO A 285 26.61 9.96 14.01
N ARG A 286 26.81 10.51 15.19
CA ARG A 286 27.39 11.84 15.36
C ARG A 286 28.82 11.86 14.82
N GLU A 287 29.17 12.88 14.02
CA GLU A 287 30.50 13.08 13.40
C GLU A 287 31.00 11.89 12.54
N GLY A 288 30.17 10.93 12.24
CA GLY A 288 30.52 9.75 11.44
C GLY A 288 31.07 10.08 10.06
N GLY A 289 30.66 11.21 9.47
CA GLY A 289 31.15 11.67 8.17
C GLY A 289 32.60 12.09 8.19
N LYS A 290 33.13 12.56 9.33
CA LYS A 290 34.54 12.87 9.51
C LYS A 290 35.38 11.61 9.78
N ASN A 291 34.87 10.74 10.66
CA ASN A 291 35.54 9.50 11.07
C ASN A 291 34.52 8.35 11.07
N PRO A 292 34.51 7.45 10.07
CA PRO A 292 33.62 6.31 10.07
C PRO A 292 33.78 5.47 11.35
N PRO A 293 32.70 5.22 12.10
CA PRO A 293 32.77 4.54 13.38
C PRO A 293 33.34 3.13 13.26
N ALA A 294 34.22 2.77 14.20
CA ALA A 294 34.92 1.49 14.19
C ALA A 294 33.98 0.28 14.30
N TYR A 295 32.81 0.41 14.99
CA TYR A 295 31.86 -0.69 15.15
C TYR A 295 31.32 -1.20 13.82
N LEU A 296 31.29 -0.38 12.76
CA LEU A 296 30.82 -0.79 11.44
C LEU A 296 31.65 -1.93 10.84
N ARG A 297 32.90 -2.07 11.24
CA ARG A 297 33.79 -3.19 10.80
C ARG A 297 33.46 -4.51 11.47
N TYR A 298 32.66 -4.47 12.54
CA TYR A 298 32.24 -5.61 13.36
C TYR A 298 30.78 -5.99 13.16
N LEU A 299 30.17 -5.50 12.07
CA LEU A 299 28.85 -5.92 11.63
C LEU A 299 28.96 -7.00 10.55
N PRO A 300 27.99 -7.94 10.45
CA PRO A 300 28.01 -8.96 9.38
C PRO A 300 28.02 -8.37 7.97
N GLN A 301 27.39 -7.20 7.78
CA GLN A 301 27.34 -6.46 6.51
C GLN A 301 28.74 -6.01 6.01
N ALA A 302 29.75 -6.03 6.85
CA ALA A 302 31.13 -5.72 6.45
C ALA A 302 31.80 -6.85 5.63
N LEU A 303 31.23 -8.06 5.62
CA LEU A 303 31.79 -9.22 4.92
C LEU A 303 32.13 -8.97 3.44
N PRO A 304 31.27 -8.41 2.57
CA PRO A 304 31.59 -8.17 1.16
C PRO A 304 32.80 -7.29 0.96
N TYR A 305 32.99 -6.29 1.84
CA TYR A 305 34.13 -5.37 1.81
C TYR A 305 35.45 -5.99 2.30
N ARG A 306 35.39 -7.14 2.95
CA ARG A 306 36.56 -7.94 3.33
C ARG A 306 36.98 -8.93 2.25
N ILE A 307 36.07 -9.25 1.33
CA ILE A 307 36.29 -10.17 0.21
C ILE A 307 36.81 -9.40 -1.01
N LEU A 308 36.34 -8.18 -1.23
CA LEU A 308 36.65 -7.36 -2.40
C LEU A 308 37.44 -6.11 -1.98
N ASP A 309 38.50 -5.79 -2.75
CA ASP A 309 39.30 -4.59 -2.51
C ASP A 309 38.76 -3.39 -3.28
N ARG A 310 38.64 -2.24 -2.62
CA ARG A 310 38.19 -0.94 -3.15
C ARG A 310 36.97 -1.03 -4.06
N PRO A 311 35.89 -1.71 -3.67
CA PRO A 311 34.76 -2.01 -4.54
C PRO A 311 33.97 -0.77 -4.95
N ALA A 312 33.38 -0.80 -6.16
CA ALA A 312 32.29 0.05 -6.54
C ALA A 312 30.97 -0.56 -6.03
N VAL A 313 30.23 0.18 -5.22
CA VAL A 313 29.07 -0.34 -4.47
C VAL A 313 27.80 0.33 -4.92
N VAL A 314 26.71 -0.42 -5.02
CA VAL A 314 25.36 0.13 -5.07
C VAL A 314 24.53 -0.38 -3.88
N GLN A 315 23.91 0.54 -3.17
CA GLN A 315 23.05 0.28 -2.00
C GLN A 315 21.61 0.66 -2.32
N PHE A 316 20.68 -0.26 -2.09
CA PHE A 316 19.26 -0.02 -2.26
C PHE A 316 18.61 0.33 -0.92
N SER A 317 17.92 1.47 -0.89
CA SER A 317 17.36 2.10 0.30
C SER A 317 18.43 2.72 1.24
N LEU A 318 18.28 3.99 1.46
CA LEU A 318 19.13 4.75 2.39
C LEU A 318 18.66 4.49 3.82
N ARG A 319 19.44 3.77 4.60
CA ARG A 319 19.15 3.45 6.00
C ARG A 319 19.99 4.32 6.96
N GLY A 320 19.79 5.62 6.88
CA GLY A 320 20.70 6.57 7.52
C GLY A 320 22.03 6.66 6.77
N THR A 321 23.13 6.83 7.49
CA THR A 321 24.46 6.96 6.88
C THR A 321 25.35 5.73 7.07
N GLU A 322 24.91 4.72 7.84
CA GLU A 322 25.75 3.56 8.19
C GLU A 322 26.33 2.82 7.00
N GLY A 323 25.51 2.51 5.98
CA GLY A 323 25.99 1.82 4.78
C GLY A 323 27.04 2.63 4.02
N ILE A 324 26.84 3.95 3.91
CA ILE A 324 27.80 4.87 3.27
C ILE A 324 29.11 4.91 4.08
N LEU A 325 29.01 5.03 5.40
CA LEU A 325 30.16 5.07 6.29
C LEU A 325 30.92 3.76 6.33
N MET A 326 30.22 2.62 6.26
CA MET A 326 30.82 1.30 6.16
C MET A 326 31.64 1.17 4.87
N ALA A 327 31.06 1.54 3.74
CA ALA A 327 31.75 1.52 2.46
C ALA A 327 32.98 2.45 2.47
N ALA A 328 32.85 3.67 3.01
CA ALA A 328 33.95 4.61 3.18
C ALA A 328 35.08 4.04 4.07
N GLY A 329 34.70 3.50 5.24
CA GLY A 329 35.65 2.90 6.21
C GLY A 329 36.40 1.68 5.67
N HIS A 330 35.91 1.07 4.57
CA HIS A 330 36.57 -0.02 3.86
C HIS A 330 37.20 0.40 2.52
N GLY A 331 37.27 1.70 2.24
CA GLY A 331 37.98 2.23 1.06
C GLY A 331 37.25 1.99 -0.27
N ALA A 332 35.91 1.92 -0.27
CA ALA A 332 35.14 1.80 -1.51
C ALA A 332 35.49 2.91 -2.51
N SER A 333 35.62 2.56 -3.80
CA SER A 333 35.99 3.50 -4.87
C SER A 333 34.83 4.41 -5.26
N LEU A 334 33.61 3.91 -5.13
CA LEU A 334 32.36 4.58 -5.44
C LEU A 334 31.24 3.96 -4.61
N VAL A 335 30.35 4.80 -4.10
CA VAL A 335 29.06 4.37 -3.54
C VAL A 335 27.94 5.04 -4.31
N THR A 336 27.04 4.24 -4.88
CA THR A 336 25.77 4.70 -5.46
C THR A 336 24.64 4.29 -4.53
N VAL A 337 23.91 5.25 -3.98
CA VAL A 337 22.72 5.00 -3.16
C VAL A 337 21.48 5.22 -4.00
N VAL A 338 20.58 4.25 -4.03
CA VAL A 338 19.30 4.35 -4.72
C VAL A 338 18.18 4.54 -3.70
N GLU A 339 17.64 5.76 -3.62
CA GLU A 339 16.62 6.16 -2.64
C GLU A 339 15.55 7.02 -3.31
N PRO A 340 14.29 6.54 -3.41
CA PRO A 340 13.22 7.30 -4.07
C PRO A 340 12.75 8.53 -3.27
N ALA A 341 12.96 8.55 -1.95
CA ALA A 341 12.47 9.59 -1.06
C ALA A 341 13.41 10.81 -1.05
N ALA A 342 13.15 11.77 -1.93
CA ALA A 342 13.96 12.98 -2.04
C ALA A 342 14.02 13.79 -0.73
N GLU A 343 12.92 13.83 0.04
CA GLU A 343 12.85 14.56 1.31
C GLU A 343 13.72 13.88 2.40
N TYR A 344 13.77 12.56 2.38
CA TYR A 344 14.63 11.80 3.27
C TYR A 344 16.11 12.02 2.95
N VAL A 345 16.46 12.04 1.68
CA VAL A 345 17.81 12.38 1.23
C VAL A 345 18.20 13.79 1.69
N ARG A 346 17.32 14.78 1.49
CA ARG A 346 17.57 16.17 1.93
C ARG A 346 17.73 16.27 3.43
N MET A 347 16.95 15.52 4.22
CA MET A 347 17.09 15.48 5.68
C MET A 347 18.51 15.05 6.07
N ILE A 348 19.04 14.01 5.44
CA ILE A 348 20.38 13.48 5.76
C ILE A 348 21.48 14.41 5.26
N GLU A 349 21.36 14.90 4.00
CA GLU A 349 22.40 15.74 3.36
C GLU A 349 22.50 17.13 3.98
N HIS A 350 21.36 17.72 4.39
CA HIS A 350 21.31 19.12 4.83
C HIS A 350 21.00 19.28 6.32
N ASP A 351 19.83 18.75 6.78
CA ASP A 351 19.37 19.04 8.13
C ASP A 351 20.25 18.39 9.20
N LEU A 352 20.76 17.20 8.91
CA LEU A 352 21.60 16.42 9.82
C LEU A 352 23.11 16.58 9.57
N SER A 353 23.50 17.40 8.61
CA SER A 353 24.91 17.58 8.24
C SER A 353 25.78 18.08 9.42
N ALA A 354 25.26 19.00 10.23
CA ALA A 354 25.94 19.46 11.43
C ALA A 354 26.09 18.37 12.49
N PHE A 355 25.10 17.48 12.61
CA PHE A 355 25.13 16.37 13.57
C PHE A 355 26.06 15.25 13.09
N SER A 356 25.96 14.86 11.82
CA SER A 356 26.71 13.76 11.23
C SER A 356 28.17 14.09 10.90
N GLY A 357 28.53 15.36 10.88
CA GLY A 357 29.80 15.81 10.32
C GLY A 357 29.86 15.78 8.79
N GLY A 358 28.71 15.69 8.14
CA GLY A 358 28.56 15.63 6.68
C GLY A 358 28.74 14.22 6.09
N MET A 359 28.96 14.13 4.80
CA MET A 359 29.33 12.89 4.11
C MET A 359 30.84 12.75 4.02
N PRO A 360 31.40 11.52 4.00
CA PRO A 360 32.85 11.32 3.91
C PRO A 360 33.46 12.01 2.68
N PRO A 361 34.35 12.98 2.83
CA PRO A 361 34.83 13.80 1.72
C PRO A 361 35.69 13.03 0.70
N ALA A 362 36.33 11.97 1.14
CA ALA A 362 37.17 11.12 0.27
C ALA A 362 36.35 10.11 -0.54
N LEU A 363 35.06 9.95 -0.24
CA LEU A 363 34.20 8.98 -0.91
C LEU A 363 33.51 9.61 -2.12
N ARG A 364 33.65 8.97 -3.29
CA ARG A 364 32.81 9.29 -4.44
C ARG A 364 31.39 8.76 -4.18
N LEU A 365 30.45 9.66 -3.83
CA LEU A 365 29.06 9.33 -3.52
C LEU A 365 28.12 9.82 -4.62
N GLU A 366 27.26 8.95 -5.13
CA GLU A 366 26.20 9.27 -6.08
C GLU A 366 24.85 8.88 -5.46
N ILE A 367 23.92 9.81 -5.29
CA ILE A 367 22.56 9.51 -4.80
C ILE A 367 21.57 9.59 -5.95
N ARG A 368 20.89 8.47 -6.23
CA ARG A 368 19.87 8.31 -7.27
C ARG A 368 18.48 8.33 -6.66
N LYS A 369 17.73 9.42 -6.92
CA LYS A 369 16.38 9.63 -6.37
C LYS A 369 15.32 8.93 -7.24
N GLU A 370 15.38 7.60 -7.27
CA GLU A 370 14.49 6.75 -8.07
C GLU A 370 14.22 5.40 -7.41
N GLY A 371 13.18 4.69 -7.88
CA GLY A 371 12.85 3.34 -7.39
C GLY A 371 13.91 2.31 -7.73
N GLY A 372 14.17 1.36 -6.85
CA GLY A 372 15.22 0.35 -7.04
C GLY A 372 15.04 -0.49 -8.32
N ARG A 373 13.82 -0.91 -8.64
CA ARG A 373 13.53 -1.67 -9.88
C ARG A 373 13.75 -0.82 -11.14
N ASN A 374 13.44 0.48 -11.08
CA ASN A 374 13.68 1.42 -12.18
C ASN A 374 15.18 1.59 -12.44
N PHE A 375 15.97 1.75 -11.37
CA PHE A 375 17.42 1.82 -11.46
C PHE A 375 18.01 0.55 -12.07
N LEU A 376 17.60 -0.63 -11.60
CA LEU A 376 18.08 -1.90 -12.11
C LEU A 376 17.74 -2.09 -13.59
N ALA A 377 16.51 -1.79 -14.00
CA ALA A 377 16.04 -1.99 -15.38
C ALA A 377 16.70 -1.06 -16.39
N ARG A 378 17.10 0.16 -15.99
CA ARG A 378 17.81 1.08 -16.91
C ARG A 378 19.14 0.54 -17.42
N GLY A 379 19.72 -0.42 -16.75
CA GLY A 379 21.04 -0.90 -17.11
C GLY A 379 22.15 0.14 -16.86
N GLY A 380 23.29 0.00 -17.53
CA GLY A 380 24.45 0.89 -17.40
C GLY A 380 25.56 0.31 -16.54
N ARG A 381 26.14 1.12 -15.64
CA ARG A 381 27.30 0.73 -14.81
C ARG A 381 27.07 -0.58 -14.06
N LYS A 382 28.05 -1.45 -14.06
CA LYS A 382 28.14 -2.63 -13.20
C LYS A 382 28.87 -2.28 -11.92
N TYR A 383 28.59 -3.02 -10.88
CA TYR A 383 29.11 -2.82 -9.52
C TYR A 383 29.77 -4.06 -8.99
N ASP A 384 30.76 -3.88 -8.12
CA ASP A 384 31.42 -5.00 -7.46
C ASP A 384 30.61 -5.50 -6.26
N ILE A 385 29.86 -4.61 -5.61
CA ILE A 385 28.90 -4.99 -4.58
C ILE A 385 27.52 -4.39 -4.92
N VAL A 386 26.52 -5.25 -5.02
CA VAL A 386 25.11 -4.87 -4.96
C VAL A 386 24.59 -5.25 -3.58
N GLU A 387 24.14 -4.27 -2.82
CA GLU A 387 23.76 -4.45 -1.42
C GLU A 387 22.26 -4.25 -1.20
N LEU A 388 21.61 -5.29 -0.67
CA LEU A 388 20.25 -5.29 -0.17
C LEU A 388 20.32 -5.50 1.35
N SER A 389 20.48 -4.40 2.09
CA SER A 389 20.69 -4.48 3.54
C SER A 389 19.38 -4.56 4.29
N ASP A 390 19.39 -5.33 5.39
CA ASP A 390 18.32 -5.47 6.36
C ASP A 390 16.93 -5.68 5.72
N VAL A 391 16.83 -6.75 4.98
CA VAL A 391 15.60 -7.19 4.33
C VAL A 391 14.44 -7.34 5.33
N SER A 392 14.75 -7.52 6.60
CA SER A 392 13.81 -7.64 7.72
C SER A 392 14.01 -6.52 8.74
N SER A 393 12.91 -6.04 9.33
CA SER A 393 12.94 -5.04 10.41
C SER A 393 13.08 -5.69 11.79
N LEU A 394 13.83 -5.02 12.71
CA LEU A 394 14.03 -5.44 14.13
C LEU A 394 12.84 -5.16 15.04
N THR A 395 11.96 -4.29 14.61
CA THR A 395 10.95 -3.70 15.46
C THR A 395 9.67 -4.53 15.51
N PHE A 396 8.59 -4.01 16.07
CA PHE A 396 7.26 -4.64 16.05
C PHE A 396 6.81 -5.09 14.66
N SER A 397 7.37 -4.49 13.61
CA SER A 397 7.29 -4.97 12.24
C SER A 397 7.79 -6.43 12.08
N SER A 398 8.58 -6.95 13.02
CA SER A 398 8.99 -8.36 13.07
C SER A 398 7.83 -9.33 13.23
N LEU A 399 6.66 -8.87 13.70
CA LEU A 399 5.43 -9.66 13.86
C LEU A 399 4.70 -9.94 12.53
N GLY A 400 5.37 -9.81 11.39
CA GLY A 400 4.77 -10.08 10.08
C GLY A 400 3.78 -9.01 9.62
N ILE A 401 3.90 -7.81 10.13
CA ILE A 401 3.10 -6.64 9.72
C ILE A 401 3.28 -6.37 8.22
N HIS A 402 4.48 -6.56 7.68
CA HIS A 402 4.77 -6.34 6.27
C HIS A 402 4.35 -7.50 5.33
N ALA A 403 3.65 -8.52 5.83
CA ALA A 403 3.25 -9.69 5.04
C ALA A 403 2.37 -9.33 3.82
N THR A 404 1.65 -8.22 3.89
CA THR A 404 0.77 -7.73 2.81
C THR A 404 1.41 -6.63 1.95
N GLY A 405 2.66 -6.24 2.24
CA GLY A 405 3.40 -5.23 1.48
C GLY A 405 4.14 -5.83 0.29
N GLU A 406 4.13 -5.14 -0.84
CA GLU A 406 4.84 -5.54 -2.05
C GLU A 406 6.33 -5.25 -1.93
N THR A 407 7.17 -6.27 -2.18
CA THR A 407 8.64 -6.19 -2.12
C THR A 407 9.28 -6.62 -3.43
N TYR A 408 9.13 -5.79 -4.45
CA TYR A 408 9.57 -6.12 -5.83
C TYR A 408 11.09 -6.31 -6.00
N LEU A 409 11.93 -5.79 -5.11
CA LEU A 409 13.37 -6.05 -5.16
C LEU A 409 13.73 -7.48 -4.75
N LEU A 410 12.90 -8.13 -3.95
CA LEU A 410 13.12 -9.48 -3.43
C LEU A 410 12.40 -10.57 -4.24
N THR A 411 11.81 -10.22 -5.38
CA THR A 411 11.26 -11.19 -6.32
C THR A 411 12.35 -11.85 -7.13
N ARG A 412 12.04 -13.00 -7.75
CA ARG A 412 12.98 -13.67 -8.69
C ARG A 412 13.50 -12.70 -9.75
N GLN A 413 12.60 -11.89 -10.31
CA GLN A 413 12.92 -10.88 -11.32
C GLN A 413 13.82 -9.78 -10.74
N GLY A 414 13.50 -9.26 -9.56
CA GLY A 414 14.31 -8.24 -8.89
C GLY A 414 15.72 -8.70 -8.58
N ILE A 415 15.87 -9.90 -8.04
CA ILE A 415 17.18 -10.50 -7.75
C ILE A 415 17.95 -10.78 -9.04
N ARG A 416 17.30 -11.26 -10.12
CA ARG A 416 17.94 -11.44 -11.43
C ARG A 416 18.47 -10.12 -11.98
N ASP A 417 17.66 -9.06 -11.92
CA ASP A 417 18.06 -7.73 -12.36
C ASP A 417 19.24 -7.20 -11.52
N ALA A 418 19.26 -7.47 -10.20
CA ALA A 418 20.38 -7.13 -9.33
C ALA A 418 21.66 -7.88 -9.70
N LEU A 419 21.58 -9.21 -9.96
CA LEU A 419 22.71 -10.02 -10.43
C LEU A 419 23.23 -9.57 -11.80
N ALA A 420 22.36 -9.07 -12.68
CA ALA A 420 22.77 -8.54 -13.99
C ALA A 420 23.62 -7.27 -13.87
N ARG A 421 23.54 -6.55 -12.75
CA ARG A 421 24.31 -5.33 -12.46
C ARG A 421 25.68 -5.60 -11.85
N LEU A 422 26.03 -6.85 -11.60
CA LEU A 422 27.33 -7.23 -11.06
C LEU A 422 28.42 -7.24 -12.15
N THR A 423 29.62 -6.81 -11.78
CA THR A 423 30.84 -7.15 -12.51
C THR A 423 31.07 -8.67 -12.48
N ASP A 424 32.05 -9.17 -13.22
CA ASP A 424 32.29 -10.62 -13.30
C ASP A 424 32.71 -11.22 -11.95
N ARG A 425 33.44 -10.45 -11.14
CA ARG A 425 33.81 -10.82 -9.76
C ARG A 425 32.87 -10.23 -8.71
N GLY A 426 31.85 -9.51 -9.12
CA GLY A 426 30.92 -8.82 -8.22
C GLY A 426 30.06 -9.76 -7.40
N VAL A 427 29.59 -9.28 -6.28
CA VAL A 427 28.75 -10.01 -5.32
C VAL A 427 27.46 -9.27 -5.03
N LEU A 428 26.37 -10.03 -4.90
CA LEU A 428 25.12 -9.58 -4.32
C LEU A 428 25.11 -9.94 -2.84
N ALA A 429 25.11 -8.94 -1.99
CA ALA A 429 25.05 -9.09 -0.53
C ALA A 429 23.64 -8.80 -0.02
N VAL A 430 23.08 -9.74 0.71
CA VAL A 430 21.77 -9.60 1.35
C VAL A 430 21.94 -9.87 2.84
N SER A 431 21.54 -8.90 3.67
CA SER A 431 21.58 -9.07 5.11
C SER A 431 20.17 -8.98 5.72
N GLY A 432 20.01 -9.59 6.88
CA GLY A 432 18.74 -9.59 7.60
C GLY A 432 18.87 -10.17 9.00
N TRP A 433 17.72 -10.20 9.69
CA TRP A 433 17.64 -10.73 11.04
C TRP A 433 17.36 -12.22 11.05
N LEU A 434 17.94 -12.88 12.04
CA LEU A 434 17.63 -14.25 12.36
C LEU A 434 16.30 -14.29 13.13
N LYS A 435 15.37 -15.08 12.66
CA LYS A 435 14.12 -15.39 13.33
C LYS A 435 14.08 -16.88 13.63
N SER A 436 13.56 -17.25 14.77
CA SER A 436 13.31 -18.64 15.13
C SER A 436 11.81 -18.95 14.99
N PRO A 437 11.41 -19.95 14.18
CA PRO A 437 12.24 -20.73 13.25
C PRO A 437 12.69 -19.88 12.04
N PRO A 438 13.82 -20.25 11.39
CA PRO A 438 14.38 -19.51 10.28
C PRO A 438 13.47 -19.55 9.06
N ARG A 439 12.90 -18.40 8.67
CA ARG A 439 11.96 -18.28 7.54
C ARG A 439 12.40 -17.26 6.51
N GLU A 440 12.74 -16.04 6.92
CA GLU A 440 13.17 -14.98 6.00
C GLU A 440 14.50 -15.32 5.34
N SER A 441 15.49 -15.77 6.14
CA SER A 441 16.80 -16.18 5.66
C SER A 441 16.70 -17.33 4.66
N VAL A 442 15.89 -18.35 4.93
CA VAL A 442 15.68 -19.48 4.02
C VAL A 442 15.01 -19.04 2.73
N LYS A 443 13.96 -18.20 2.83
CA LYS A 443 13.26 -17.72 1.64
C LYS A 443 14.15 -16.86 0.74
N ILE A 444 15.01 -16.00 1.35
CA ILE A 444 15.97 -15.22 0.57
C ILE A 444 17.02 -16.10 -0.09
N LEU A 445 17.58 -17.08 0.62
CA LEU A 445 18.55 -18.00 0.07
C LEU A 445 17.99 -18.83 -1.09
N ARG A 446 16.76 -19.32 -0.99
CA ARG A 446 16.05 -19.98 -2.10
C ARG A 446 15.83 -19.05 -3.28
N THR A 447 15.48 -17.78 -3.03
CA THR A 447 15.28 -16.79 -4.10
C THR A 447 16.61 -16.48 -4.81
N LEU A 448 17.68 -16.28 -4.06
CA LEU A 448 19.02 -16.07 -4.59
C LEU A 448 19.49 -17.28 -5.41
N ARG A 449 19.34 -18.47 -4.87
CA ARG A 449 19.68 -19.73 -5.56
C ARG A 449 18.93 -19.85 -6.87
N PHE A 450 17.60 -19.70 -6.85
CA PHE A 450 16.78 -19.79 -8.05
C PHE A 450 17.26 -18.81 -9.14
N ALA A 451 17.56 -17.57 -8.75
CA ALA A 451 18.03 -16.56 -9.70
C ALA A 451 19.46 -16.83 -10.24
N THR A 452 20.30 -17.54 -9.49
CA THR A 452 21.66 -17.90 -9.93
C THR A 452 21.70 -19.20 -10.74
N GLU A 453 20.75 -20.10 -10.59
CA GLU A 453 20.67 -21.38 -11.33
C GLU A 453 20.20 -21.22 -12.77
N GLU A 454 19.41 -20.22 -13.08
CA GLU A 454 18.91 -19.97 -14.44
C GLU A 454 20.09 -19.68 -15.39
N GLY A 455 20.68 -20.72 -15.99
CA GLY A 455 21.56 -20.58 -17.12
C GLY A 455 22.95 -21.24 -17.05
N LYS A 456 23.38 -21.88 -15.97
CA LYS A 456 24.72 -22.52 -15.93
C LYS A 456 24.75 -23.79 -15.09
N GLY A 457 25.27 -24.87 -15.67
CA GLY A 457 25.45 -26.18 -15.06
C GLY A 457 26.58 -26.32 -14.01
N SER A 458 27.00 -25.25 -13.33
CA SER A 458 28.04 -25.32 -12.29
C SER A 458 27.43 -25.55 -10.90
N PRO A 459 28.12 -26.20 -9.97
CA PRO A 459 27.61 -26.49 -8.64
C PRO A 459 27.26 -25.18 -7.89
N VAL A 460 25.98 -25.05 -7.50
CA VAL A 460 25.43 -23.91 -6.78
C VAL A 460 26.16 -23.63 -5.45
N PRO A 461 26.55 -24.65 -4.68
CA PRO A 461 27.19 -24.48 -3.39
C PRO A 461 28.40 -23.53 -3.36
N ALA A 462 29.25 -23.56 -4.39
CA ALA A 462 30.48 -22.75 -4.44
C ALA A 462 30.24 -21.26 -4.72
N ARG A 463 29.02 -20.85 -5.02
CA ARG A 463 28.64 -19.47 -5.36
C ARG A 463 28.06 -18.68 -4.20
N PHE A 464 27.98 -19.26 -3.01
CA PHE A 464 27.40 -18.65 -1.82
C PHE A 464 28.37 -18.64 -0.64
N ILE A 465 28.33 -17.56 0.11
CA ILE A 465 28.87 -17.48 1.47
C ILE A 465 27.75 -17.00 2.38
N VAL A 466 27.50 -17.73 3.48
CA VAL A 466 26.52 -17.35 4.49
C VAL A 466 27.22 -17.28 5.84
N VAL A 467 27.15 -16.10 6.45
CA VAL A 467 27.72 -15.83 7.78
C VAL A 467 26.60 -15.47 8.73
N ARG A 468 26.64 -16.04 9.91
CA ARG A 468 25.69 -15.81 11.01
C ARG A 468 26.39 -15.03 12.14
N GLY A 469 25.76 -13.94 12.55
CA GLY A 469 25.97 -13.29 13.84
C GLY A 469 25.06 -13.87 14.93
N TRP A 470 24.99 -13.24 16.07
CA TRP A 470 24.11 -13.68 17.16
C TRP A 470 22.62 -13.48 16.83
N GLY A 471 22.23 -12.39 16.19
CA GLY A 471 20.85 -12.08 15.84
C GLY A 471 20.64 -11.72 14.37
N SER A 472 21.70 -11.77 13.55
CA SER A 472 21.66 -11.37 12.14
C SER A 472 22.47 -12.31 11.27
N PHE A 473 22.22 -12.25 9.96
CA PHE A 473 22.99 -12.99 8.95
C PHE A 473 23.33 -12.09 7.76
N VAL A 474 24.34 -12.48 7.03
CA VAL A 474 24.62 -11.98 5.69
C VAL A 474 24.80 -13.15 4.75
N ALA A 475 24.14 -13.06 3.60
CA ALA A 475 24.30 -13.99 2.49
C ALA A 475 24.94 -13.24 1.32
N VAL A 476 26.04 -13.75 0.82
CA VAL A 476 26.77 -13.22 -0.33
C VAL A 476 26.67 -14.21 -1.46
N ALA A 477 26.12 -13.78 -2.60
CA ALA A 477 25.92 -14.61 -3.79
C ALA A 477 26.61 -13.97 -5.01
N ARG A 478 27.12 -14.80 -5.93
CA ARG A 478 27.72 -14.35 -7.19
C ARG A 478 27.47 -15.33 -8.33
N LYS A 479 27.82 -14.92 -9.54
CA LYS A 479 27.62 -15.74 -10.75
C LYS A 479 28.57 -16.93 -10.83
N ASP A 480 29.81 -16.75 -10.41
CA ASP A 480 30.88 -17.74 -10.50
C ASP A 480 31.30 -18.21 -9.10
N PRO A 481 31.97 -19.37 -8.97
CA PRO A 481 32.47 -19.85 -7.69
C PRO A 481 33.44 -18.87 -7.00
N PHE A 482 33.39 -18.81 -5.66
CA PHE A 482 34.38 -18.09 -4.86
C PHE A 482 35.75 -18.79 -4.95
N THR A 483 36.82 -18.00 -5.03
CA THR A 483 38.17 -18.50 -4.97
C THR A 483 38.59 -18.91 -3.55
N SER A 484 39.63 -19.76 -3.44
CA SER A 484 40.17 -20.14 -2.13
C SER A 484 40.65 -18.94 -1.29
N GLY A 485 41.21 -17.91 -1.95
CA GLY A 485 41.62 -16.68 -1.29
C GLY A 485 40.46 -15.87 -0.71
N GLU A 486 39.36 -15.75 -1.46
CA GLU A 486 38.12 -15.07 -0.99
C GLU A 486 37.46 -15.82 0.16
N LEU A 487 37.43 -17.16 0.10
CA LEU A 487 36.94 -17.98 1.20
C LEU A 487 37.85 -17.87 2.44
N ALA A 488 39.15 -17.80 2.27
CA ALA A 488 40.09 -17.58 3.35
C ALA A 488 39.89 -16.18 4.00
N ALA A 489 39.59 -15.15 3.18
CA ALA A 489 39.28 -13.80 3.70
C ALA A 489 37.98 -13.81 4.52
N ALA A 490 36.93 -14.49 4.04
CA ALA A 490 35.66 -14.64 4.78
C ALA A 490 35.88 -15.41 6.11
N LYS A 491 36.71 -16.47 6.10
CA LYS A 491 37.06 -17.23 7.33
C LYS A 491 37.85 -16.36 8.31
N ARG A 492 38.79 -15.53 7.84
CA ARG A 492 39.51 -14.56 8.69
C ARG A 492 38.53 -13.58 9.32
N PHE A 493 37.65 -12.98 8.53
CA PHE A 493 36.61 -12.07 9.03
C PHE A 493 35.77 -12.72 10.14
N CYS A 494 35.32 -13.95 9.95
CA CYS A 494 34.55 -14.69 10.96
C CYS A 494 35.38 -14.91 12.25
N ARG A 495 36.66 -15.25 12.12
CA ARG A 495 37.56 -15.40 13.30
C ARG A 495 37.74 -14.08 14.05
N ASP A 496 37.96 -12.98 13.33
CA ASP A 496 38.23 -11.68 13.92
C ASP A 496 37.02 -11.12 14.64
N THR A 497 35.82 -11.37 14.10
CA THR A 497 34.55 -10.86 14.63
C THR A 497 33.81 -11.86 15.51
N GLY A 498 34.24 -13.11 15.60
CA GLY A 498 33.50 -14.16 16.32
C GLY A 498 32.18 -14.61 15.66
N PHE A 499 31.95 -14.28 14.39
CA PHE A 499 30.82 -14.75 13.62
C PHE A 499 31.04 -16.19 13.14
N ALA A 500 29.95 -16.91 12.85
CA ALA A 500 29.98 -18.27 12.33
C ALA A 500 29.79 -18.27 10.80
N MET A 501 30.73 -18.88 10.08
CA MET A 501 30.53 -19.19 8.67
C MET A 501 29.67 -20.44 8.55
N VAL A 502 28.46 -20.29 8.08
CA VAL A 502 27.47 -21.38 7.98
C VAL A 502 27.59 -22.12 6.65
N TRP A 503 27.97 -21.40 5.61
CA TRP A 503 28.18 -21.93 4.26
C TRP A 503 29.38 -21.26 3.58
N PRO A 504 30.29 -21.98 2.87
CA PRO A 504 30.23 -23.36 2.40
C PRO A 504 30.84 -24.40 3.37
N GLU A 505 30.76 -24.26 4.64
CA GLU A 505 31.26 -25.30 5.54
C GLU A 505 30.40 -26.55 5.44
N ALA A 506 30.99 -27.64 4.95
CA ALA A 506 30.37 -28.95 4.90
C ALA A 506 30.73 -29.75 6.17
N GLY A 507 29.75 -30.17 6.91
CA GLY A 507 29.87 -31.13 7.99
C GLY A 507 28.66 -31.06 8.93
N PRO A 508 28.25 -32.18 9.50
CA PRO A 508 27.30 -32.13 10.60
C PRO A 508 27.88 -31.29 11.75
N PRO A 509 27.03 -30.57 12.48
CA PRO A 509 27.49 -29.69 13.57
C PRO A 509 28.09 -30.55 14.67
N THR A 510 29.41 -30.70 14.70
CA THR A 510 30.11 -31.42 15.79
C THR A 510 30.21 -30.58 17.07
N ASP A 511 29.91 -29.25 16.97
CA ASP A 511 29.97 -28.30 18.09
C ASP A 511 28.92 -27.19 17.96
N SER A 512 27.66 -27.50 17.71
CA SER A 512 26.60 -26.51 17.76
C SER A 512 26.31 -26.13 19.22
N ARG A 513 26.72 -24.93 19.60
CA ARG A 513 26.57 -24.38 20.96
C ARG A 513 25.11 -24.14 21.37
N SER A 514 24.16 -24.24 20.43
CA SER A 514 22.73 -24.14 20.70
C SER A 514 21.89 -24.87 19.65
N LEU A 515 20.69 -25.32 20.03
CA LEU A 515 19.69 -25.92 19.13
C LEU A 515 19.28 -24.96 18.01
N GLU A 516 19.27 -23.64 18.27
CA GLU A 516 18.96 -22.61 17.27
C GLU A 516 20.04 -22.50 16.19
N GLU A 517 21.32 -22.65 16.55
CA GLU A 517 22.42 -22.63 15.60
C GLU A 517 22.39 -23.88 14.70
N ALA A 518 22.11 -25.03 15.26
CA ALA A 518 21.95 -26.28 14.50
C ALA A 518 20.77 -26.16 13.53
N GLY A 519 19.62 -25.68 13.99
CA GLY A 519 18.43 -25.50 13.17
C GLY A 519 18.66 -24.48 12.02
N PHE A 520 19.39 -23.40 12.27
CA PHE A 520 19.72 -22.45 11.21
C PHE A 520 20.66 -23.04 10.17
N ARG A 521 21.70 -23.80 10.59
CA ARG A 521 22.66 -24.48 9.69
C ARG A 521 21.96 -25.50 8.79
N GLU A 522 21.07 -26.32 9.37
CA GLU A 522 20.25 -27.29 8.62
C GLU A 522 19.33 -26.57 7.61
N ALA A 523 18.68 -25.49 8.02
CA ALA A 523 17.83 -24.70 7.16
C ALA A 523 18.56 -24.07 5.98
N VAL A 524 19.78 -23.56 6.18
CA VAL A 524 20.66 -23.04 5.12
C VAL A 524 21.06 -24.16 4.18
N HIS A 525 21.44 -25.32 4.71
CA HIS A 525 21.79 -26.49 3.90
C HIS A 525 20.60 -26.96 3.04
N SER A 526 19.41 -27.07 3.61
CA SER A 526 18.19 -27.40 2.88
C SER A 526 17.87 -26.36 1.79
N ALA A 527 18.11 -25.09 2.05
CA ALA A 527 17.87 -24.03 1.08
C ALA A 527 18.82 -24.06 -0.11
N LEU A 528 20.12 -24.35 0.12
CA LEU A 528 21.17 -24.26 -0.89
C LEU A 528 21.51 -25.62 -1.55
N ALA A 529 21.36 -26.72 -0.86
CA ALA A 529 21.67 -28.07 -1.37
C ALA A 529 20.42 -28.93 -1.63
N GLY A 530 19.27 -28.60 -1.03
CA GLY A 530 17.99 -29.28 -1.23
C GLY A 530 17.39 -29.04 -2.63
N PRO A 531 16.20 -29.57 -2.96
CA PRO A 531 15.56 -29.33 -4.25
C PRO A 531 15.20 -27.85 -4.45
N PRO A 532 15.36 -27.31 -5.69
CA PRO A 532 15.18 -25.89 -5.98
C PRO A 532 13.75 -25.39 -5.73
N ASP A 533 12.77 -26.23 -5.97
CA ASP A 533 11.33 -25.92 -5.86
C ASP A 533 10.80 -25.95 -4.43
N GLY A 534 11.63 -26.35 -3.46
CA GLY A 534 11.25 -26.47 -2.06
C GLY A 534 10.19 -27.54 -1.81
N SER A 535 10.02 -28.49 -2.72
CA SER A 535 9.05 -29.59 -2.63
C SER A 535 9.39 -30.61 -1.55
N SER A 536 10.65 -30.63 -1.09
CA SER A 536 11.04 -31.49 0.03
C SER A 536 10.69 -30.84 1.36
N GLY A 537 9.55 -31.23 1.89
CA GLY A 537 9.12 -30.94 3.24
C GLY A 537 7.82 -30.12 3.29
N GLU A 538 6.79 -30.73 3.83
CA GLU A 538 5.57 -30.08 4.29
C GLU A 538 5.87 -29.13 5.46
N GLY A 539 6.71 -28.11 5.21
CA GLY A 539 7.06 -27.12 6.20
C GLY A 539 5.87 -26.26 6.61
N LEU A 540 5.87 -25.78 7.82
CA LEU A 540 4.85 -24.90 8.38
C LEU A 540 4.71 -23.58 7.59
N PHE A 541 5.76 -23.14 6.92
CA PHE A 541 5.85 -21.85 6.24
C PHE A 541 5.93 -21.96 4.71
N ASP A 542 5.41 -20.95 4.01
CA ASP A 542 5.62 -20.78 2.58
C ASP A 542 6.98 -20.12 2.33
N LEU A 543 7.96 -20.94 1.99
CA LEU A 543 9.34 -20.53 1.73
C LEU A 543 9.68 -20.50 0.24
N ARG A 544 8.67 -20.55 -0.64
CA ARG A 544 8.87 -20.49 -2.09
C ARG A 544 9.34 -19.09 -2.51
N PRO A 545 10.27 -18.99 -3.46
CA PRO A 545 10.63 -17.71 -4.05
C PRO A 545 9.43 -16.97 -4.62
N VAL A 546 9.31 -15.68 -4.36
CA VAL A 546 8.21 -14.84 -4.84
C VAL A 546 8.51 -14.27 -6.24
N THR A 547 7.45 -13.91 -6.96
CA THR A 547 7.51 -13.34 -8.32
C THR A 547 6.86 -11.97 -8.35
N ASP A 548 7.04 -11.22 -9.45
CA ASP A 548 6.39 -9.93 -9.65
C ASP A 548 4.85 -10.04 -9.73
N ASP A 549 4.30 -11.24 -9.98
CA ASP A 549 2.87 -11.52 -9.95
C ASP A 549 2.31 -11.63 -8.52
N SER A 550 3.13 -12.01 -7.55
CA SER A 550 2.79 -12.10 -6.13
C SER A 550 4.02 -11.69 -5.30
N PRO A 551 4.34 -10.37 -5.23
CA PRO A 551 5.61 -9.86 -4.68
C PRO A 551 5.60 -9.73 -3.16
N TYR A 552 4.95 -10.66 -2.46
CA TYR A 552 4.75 -10.63 -1.02
C TYR A 552 5.80 -11.49 -0.31
N PHE A 553 7.04 -10.97 -0.25
CA PHE A 553 8.17 -11.70 0.32
C PHE A 553 7.94 -12.09 1.78
N HIS A 554 7.38 -11.20 2.57
CA HIS A 554 7.15 -11.42 4.02
C HIS A 554 5.92 -12.24 4.35
N ARG A 555 5.23 -12.80 3.35
CA ARG A 555 4.17 -13.78 3.57
C ARG A 555 4.78 -15.17 3.71
N PHE A 556 4.63 -15.75 4.89
CA PHE A 556 5.10 -17.11 5.22
C PHE A 556 3.95 -18.05 5.59
N LEU A 557 2.79 -17.53 5.98
CA LEU A 557 1.65 -18.31 6.42
C LEU A 557 1.10 -19.20 5.31
N ARG A 558 0.95 -20.50 5.61
CA ARG A 558 0.16 -21.45 4.82
C ARG A 558 -1.12 -21.73 5.58
N LEU A 559 -2.28 -21.45 5.01
CA LEU A 559 -3.57 -21.74 5.66
C LEU A 559 -3.72 -23.21 6.03
N ARG A 560 -3.16 -24.09 5.21
CA ARG A 560 -3.15 -25.55 5.48
C ARG A 560 -2.34 -25.93 6.71
N SER A 561 -1.40 -25.10 7.14
CA SER A 561 -0.54 -25.36 8.30
C SER A 561 -1.15 -24.89 9.63
N LEU A 562 -2.25 -24.16 9.62
CA LEU A 562 -2.90 -23.66 10.84
C LEU A 562 -3.21 -24.76 11.87
N PRO A 563 -3.76 -25.94 11.48
CA PRO A 563 -3.97 -27.04 12.43
C PRO A 563 -2.66 -27.59 12.99
N ALA A 564 -1.59 -27.60 12.21
CA ALA A 564 -0.27 -28.05 12.67
C ALA A 564 0.36 -27.02 13.63
N PHE A 565 0.23 -25.73 13.37
CA PHE A 565 0.65 -24.68 14.31
C PHE A 565 -0.02 -24.84 15.67
N ARG A 566 -1.35 -25.02 15.69
CA ARG A 566 -2.10 -25.21 16.94
C ARG A 566 -1.68 -26.48 17.69
N ARG A 567 -1.40 -27.56 16.97
CA ARG A 567 -0.93 -28.81 17.60
C ARG A 567 0.47 -28.70 18.19
N LEU A 568 1.38 -28.00 17.50
CA LEU A 568 2.78 -27.90 17.93
C LEU A 568 3.00 -26.83 19.00
N LEU A 569 2.27 -25.73 18.96
CA LEU A 569 2.49 -24.56 19.81
C LEU A 569 1.41 -24.38 20.88
N GLY A 570 0.38 -25.23 20.89
CA GLY A 570 -0.73 -25.13 21.84
C GLY A 570 -1.38 -23.74 21.75
N ASP A 571 -1.64 -23.13 22.92
CA ASP A 571 -2.25 -21.79 22.98
C ASP A 571 -1.29 -20.66 22.56
N GLN A 572 -0.01 -20.95 22.39
CA GLN A 572 1.03 -19.99 21.99
C GLN A 572 1.21 -19.89 20.46
N TRP A 573 0.35 -20.50 19.66
CA TRP A 573 0.45 -20.47 18.19
C TRP A 573 0.18 -19.08 17.59
N PHE A 574 -0.61 -18.26 18.28
CA PHE A 574 -1.13 -17.00 17.80
C PHE A 574 -0.05 -15.92 17.52
N PRO A 575 1.00 -15.73 18.35
CA PRO A 575 2.09 -14.82 18.08
C PRO A 575 2.90 -15.15 16.82
N PHE A 576 2.81 -16.38 16.31
CA PHE A 576 3.48 -16.79 15.07
C PHE A 576 2.68 -16.48 13.81
N LEU A 577 1.44 -16.01 13.94
CA LEU A 577 0.66 -15.51 12.82
C LEU A 577 1.24 -14.18 12.34
N GLU A 578 1.14 -13.98 11.05
CA GLU A 578 1.51 -12.72 10.43
C GLU A 578 0.40 -11.69 10.61
N TRP A 579 0.64 -10.72 11.45
CA TRP A 579 -0.33 -9.71 11.82
C TRP A 579 -0.91 -8.93 10.63
N GLY A 580 -0.12 -8.69 9.58
CA GLY A 580 -0.63 -8.08 8.35
C GLY A 580 -1.77 -8.89 7.71
N ILE A 581 -1.67 -10.24 7.72
CA ILE A 581 -2.73 -11.12 7.20
C ILE A 581 -3.92 -11.14 8.15
N VAL A 582 -3.67 -11.19 9.46
CA VAL A 582 -4.73 -11.16 10.48
C VAL A 582 -5.54 -9.87 10.36
N PHE A 583 -4.88 -8.73 10.22
CA PHE A 583 -5.56 -7.45 10.04
C PHE A 583 -6.31 -7.36 8.71
N LEU A 584 -5.78 -7.93 7.63
CA LEU A 584 -6.49 -7.99 6.36
C LEU A 584 -7.77 -8.84 6.48
N ALA A 585 -7.70 -10.00 7.13
CA ALA A 585 -8.86 -10.85 7.39
C ALA A 585 -9.89 -10.14 8.30
N LEU A 586 -9.41 -9.50 9.35
CA LEU A 586 -10.23 -8.72 10.27
C LEU A 586 -10.91 -7.55 9.56
N SER A 587 -10.17 -6.81 8.72
CA SER A 587 -10.72 -5.73 7.90
C SER A 587 -11.82 -6.24 6.98
N LEU A 588 -11.64 -7.40 6.37
CA LEU A 588 -12.68 -8.02 5.54
C LEU A 588 -13.94 -8.34 6.36
N VAL A 589 -13.79 -9.02 7.49
CA VAL A 589 -14.93 -9.39 8.35
C VAL A 589 -15.70 -8.14 8.81
N VAL A 590 -14.99 -7.14 9.31
CA VAL A 590 -15.61 -5.89 9.79
C VAL A 590 -16.27 -5.12 8.66
N SER A 591 -15.59 -4.95 7.54
CA SER A 591 -16.14 -4.24 6.38
C SER A 591 -17.41 -4.93 5.86
N VAL A 592 -17.40 -6.25 5.75
CA VAL A 592 -18.56 -7.03 5.32
C VAL A 592 -19.70 -6.94 6.34
N THR A 593 -19.39 -7.02 7.63
CA THR A 593 -20.41 -6.92 8.70
C THR A 593 -21.07 -5.53 8.71
N LEU A 594 -20.25 -4.46 8.68
CA LEU A 594 -20.77 -3.10 8.66
C LEU A 594 -21.54 -2.81 7.37
N ALA A 595 -21.04 -3.28 6.23
CA ALA A 595 -21.77 -3.17 4.97
C ALA A 595 -23.10 -3.96 5.01
N ALA A 596 -23.14 -5.14 5.60
CA ALA A 596 -24.38 -5.88 5.79
C ALA A 596 -25.38 -5.09 6.66
N VAL A 597 -24.91 -4.54 7.78
CA VAL A 597 -25.73 -3.76 8.72
C VAL A 597 -26.24 -2.46 8.07
N PHE A 598 -25.40 -1.70 7.41
CA PHE A 598 -25.74 -0.38 6.89
C PHE A 598 -26.34 -0.39 5.48
N LEU A 599 -26.06 -1.42 4.67
CA LEU A 599 -26.52 -1.50 3.29
C LEU A 599 -27.63 -2.54 3.09
N LEU A 600 -27.42 -3.78 3.55
CA LEU A 600 -28.40 -4.85 3.27
C LEU A 600 -29.55 -4.88 4.27
N PHE A 601 -29.27 -4.79 5.57
CA PHE A 601 -30.31 -4.91 6.61
C PHE A 601 -31.43 -3.86 6.49
N PRO A 602 -31.15 -2.55 6.28
CA PRO A 602 -32.22 -1.56 6.10
C PRO A 602 -33.07 -1.82 4.85
N LEU A 603 -32.47 -2.35 3.78
CA LEU A 603 -33.19 -2.69 2.54
C LEU A 603 -34.09 -3.91 2.71
N VAL A 604 -33.66 -4.90 3.50
CA VAL A 604 -34.47 -6.08 3.83
C VAL A 604 -35.67 -5.68 4.69
N ILE A 605 -35.49 -4.87 5.73
CA ILE A 605 -36.56 -4.42 6.64
C ILE A 605 -37.59 -3.53 5.91
N SER A 606 -37.16 -2.66 5.00
CA SER A 606 -38.03 -1.78 4.27
C SER A 606 -38.95 -2.52 3.28
N ARG A 607 -38.86 -3.87 3.19
CA ARG A 607 -39.57 -4.72 2.24
C ARG A 607 -39.47 -4.26 0.76
N SER A 608 -38.51 -3.40 0.50
CA SER A 608 -38.23 -2.94 -0.88
C SER A 608 -37.62 -4.03 -1.75
N GLY A 609 -37.25 -5.17 -1.16
CA GLY A 609 -36.56 -6.26 -1.81
C GLY A 609 -37.43 -7.14 -2.74
N GLY A 610 -38.73 -6.95 -2.75
CA GLY A 610 -39.61 -7.81 -3.57
C GLY A 610 -39.59 -7.52 -5.07
N SER A 611 -39.01 -6.42 -5.51
CA SER A 611 -39.18 -5.92 -6.87
C SER A 611 -37.97 -6.15 -7.82
N GLY A 612 -36.82 -6.61 -7.32
CA GLY A 612 -35.63 -6.73 -8.15
C GLY A 612 -35.26 -8.17 -8.61
N GLY A 613 -35.70 -9.18 -7.88
CA GLY A 613 -35.38 -10.58 -8.15
C GLY A 613 -33.89 -10.93 -8.02
N LEU A 614 -33.60 -12.23 -8.02
CA LEU A 614 -32.23 -12.77 -7.91
C LEU A 614 -31.27 -12.26 -9.02
N PRO A 615 -31.72 -12.08 -10.29
CA PRO A 615 -30.85 -11.58 -11.34
C PRO A 615 -30.27 -10.18 -11.07
N VAL A 616 -31.05 -9.26 -10.47
CA VAL A 616 -30.60 -7.91 -10.10
C VAL A 616 -29.53 -7.99 -9.03
N VAL A 617 -29.75 -8.81 -8.00
CA VAL A 617 -28.76 -9.01 -6.92
C VAL A 617 -27.44 -9.52 -7.50
N ILE A 618 -27.47 -10.62 -8.28
CA ILE A 618 -26.24 -11.22 -8.83
C ILE A 618 -25.55 -10.25 -9.80
N TYR A 619 -26.30 -9.52 -10.61
CA TYR A 619 -25.74 -8.55 -11.56
C TYR A 619 -24.95 -7.45 -10.85
N PHE A 620 -25.59 -6.76 -9.89
CA PHE A 620 -24.95 -5.65 -9.20
C PHE A 620 -23.85 -6.09 -8.24
N SER A 621 -23.96 -7.29 -7.68
CA SER A 621 -22.89 -7.94 -6.91
C SER A 621 -21.65 -8.19 -7.77
N ALA A 622 -21.87 -8.78 -8.97
CA ALA A 622 -20.79 -9.06 -9.90
C ALA A 622 -20.10 -7.78 -10.37
N LEU A 623 -20.84 -6.70 -10.64
CA LEU A 623 -20.27 -5.41 -11.02
C LEU A 623 -19.40 -4.81 -9.92
N GLY A 624 -19.91 -4.74 -8.68
CA GLY A 624 -19.19 -4.14 -7.57
C GLY A 624 -17.89 -4.88 -7.27
N LEU A 625 -17.97 -6.21 -7.21
CA LEU A 625 -16.82 -7.07 -6.97
C LEU A 625 -15.80 -7.00 -8.12
N ALA A 626 -16.27 -7.11 -9.38
CA ALA A 626 -15.41 -7.10 -10.56
C ALA A 626 -14.64 -5.79 -10.72
N TYR A 627 -15.31 -4.66 -10.47
CA TYR A 627 -14.70 -3.34 -10.54
C TYR A 627 -13.49 -3.25 -9.59
N MET A 628 -13.68 -3.63 -8.34
CA MET A 628 -12.61 -3.60 -7.33
C MET A 628 -11.46 -4.57 -7.64
N LEU A 629 -11.77 -5.77 -8.14
CA LEU A 629 -10.73 -6.74 -8.53
C LEU A 629 -9.82 -6.18 -9.63
N VAL A 630 -10.40 -5.54 -10.64
CA VAL A 630 -9.64 -4.94 -11.74
C VAL A 630 -8.86 -3.71 -11.26
N GLU A 631 -9.54 -2.73 -10.65
CA GLU A 631 -8.94 -1.46 -10.23
C GLU A 631 -7.76 -1.67 -9.28
N LEU A 632 -7.94 -2.49 -8.23
CA LEU A 632 -6.89 -2.73 -7.26
C LEU A 632 -5.73 -3.56 -7.83
N THR A 633 -5.98 -4.45 -8.80
CA THR A 633 -4.90 -5.15 -9.49
C THR A 633 -4.05 -4.18 -10.32
N PHE A 634 -4.68 -3.23 -11.02
CA PHE A 634 -3.95 -2.17 -11.72
C PHE A 634 -3.21 -1.25 -10.74
N LEU A 635 -3.76 -0.94 -9.58
CA LEU A 635 -3.05 -0.20 -8.54
C LEU A 635 -1.77 -0.93 -8.13
N LYS A 636 -1.84 -2.26 -7.92
CA LYS A 636 -0.68 -3.08 -7.51
C LYS A 636 0.43 -3.10 -8.56
N ILE A 637 0.11 -3.33 -9.84
CA ILE A 637 1.14 -3.24 -10.89
C ILE A 637 1.63 -1.80 -11.07
N GLY A 638 0.79 -0.80 -10.78
CA GLY A 638 1.16 0.61 -10.73
C GLY A 638 2.25 0.89 -9.70
N ILE A 639 2.22 0.23 -8.54
CA ILE A 639 3.28 0.36 -7.52
C ILE A 639 4.65 -0.08 -8.08
N LEU A 640 4.70 -1.19 -8.83
CA LEU A 640 5.93 -1.62 -9.50
C LEU A 640 6.43 -0.55 -10.49
N LEU A 641 5.58 -0.06 -11.36
CA LEU A 641 5.97 0.82 -12.46
C LEU A 641 6.28 2.25 -12.01
N LEU A 642 5.47 2.80 -11.10
CA LEU A 642 5.59 4.18 -10.64
C LEU A 642 6.49 4.31 -9.40
N GLY A 643 6.78 3.20 -8.71
CA GLY A 643 7.75 3.13 -7.62
C GLY A 643 7.25 3.70 -6.28
N ASP A 644 5.95 4.07 -6.18
CA ASP A 644 5.37 4.65 -4.98
C ASP A 644 3.88 4.33 -4.86
N PRO A 645 3.38 3.86 -3.70
CA PRO A 645 1.98 3.48 -3.52
C PRO A 645 0.99 4.65 -3.68
N ILE A 646 1.35 5.86 -3.24
CA ILE A 646 0.45 7.02 -3.34
C ILE A 646 0.34 7.48 -4.79
N ARG A 647 1.46 7.49 -5.52
CA ARG A 647 1.45 7.78 -6.96
C ARG A 647 0.63 6.76 -7.73
N ALA A 648 0.79 5.48 -7.40
CA ALA A 648 0.01 4.41 -8.01
C ALA A 648 -1.48 4.54 -7.70
N ALA A 649 -1.85 4.84 -6.45
CA ALA A 649 -3.24 5.08 -6.05
C ALA A 649 -3.85 6.27 -6.78
N ALA A 650 -3.14 7.41 -6.83
CA ALA A 650 -3.62 8.59 -7.54
C ALA A 650 -3.80 8.33 -9.05
N ALA A 651 -2.87 7.62 -9.69
CA ALA A 651 -2.93 7.29 -11.10
C ALA A 651 -4.02 6.25 -11.41
N ALA A 652 -4.14 5.18 -10.60
CA ALA A 652 -5.13 4.13 -10.81
C ALA A 652 -6.53 4.66 -10.48
N ILE A 653 -6.79 5.07 -9.25
CA ILE A 653 -8.13 5.50 -8.81
C ILE A 653 -8.59 6.73 -9.61
N GLY A 654 -7.71 7.72 -9.78
CA GLY A 654 -8.00 8.91 -10.58
C GLY A 654 -8.22 8.58 -12.06
N GLY A 655 -7.40 7.71 -12.63
CA GLY A 655 -7.50 7.27 -14.03
C GLY A 655 -8.78 6.45 -14.29
N PHE A 656 -9.07 5.45 -13.45
CA PHE A 656 -10.32 4.68 -13.54
C PHE A 656 -11.53 5.59 -13.37
N SER A 657 -11.54 6.47 -12.38
CA SER A 657 -12.65 7.39 -12.16
C SER A 657 -12.89 8.30 -13.37
N LEU A 658 -11.85 8.97 -13.87
CA LEU A 658 -11.99 9.87 -15.02
C LEU A 658 -12.53 9.16 -16.26
N LEU A 659 -11.91 8.04 -16.61
CA LEU A 659 -12.23 7.32 -17.83
C LEU A 659 -13.58 6.59 -17.74
N SER A 660 -13.91 6.01 -16.57
CA SER A 660 -15.24 5.47 -16.31
C SER A 660 -16.32 6.56 -16.33
N GLY A 661 -15.99 7.77 -15.86
CA GLY A 661 -16.87 8.93 -15.95
C GLY A 661 -17.19 9.30 -17.40
N ILE A 662 -16.16 9.35 -18.26
CA ILE A 662 -16.34 9.59 -19.69
C ILE A 662 -17.17 8.46 -20.33
N GLY A 663 -16.87 7.20 -20.02
CA GLY A 663 -17.62 6.05 -20.48
C GLY A 663 -19.10 6.10 -20.07
N SER A 664 -19.36 6.47 -18.81
CA SER A 664 -20.71 6.68 -18.29
C SER A 664 -21.46 7.78 -19.05
N ALA A 665 -20.81 8.90 -19.32
CA ALA A 665 -21.43 10.02 -20.06
C ALA A 665 -21.82 9.64 -21.50
N VAL A 666 -21.05 8.74 -22.12
CA VAL A 666 -21.27 8.28 -23.49
C VAL A 666 -22.23 7.07 -23.53
N SER A 667 -22.45 6.41 -22.41
CA SER A 667 -23.20 5.13 -22.32
C SER A 667 -24.60 5.19 -22.92
N GLY A 668 -25.29 6.34 -22.84
CA GLY A 668 -26.61 6.55 -23.43
C GLY A 668 -26.66 6.37 -24.95
N LYS A 669 -25.54 6.47 -25.66
CA LYS A 669 -25.44 6.19 -27.09
C LYS A 669 -25.35 4.70 -27.41
N TRP A 670 -25.02 3.87 -26.42
CA TRP A 670 -24.74 2.42 -26.54
C TRP A 670 -25.74 1.58 -25.73
N GLU A 671 -26.93 2.10 -25.47
CA GLU A 671 -27.95 1.48 -24.62
C GLU A 671 -28.55 0.19 -25.20
N SER A 672 -28.29 -0.14 -26.49
CA SER A 672 -28.77 -1.39 -27.08
C SER A 672 -28.30 -2.60 -26.26
N PRO A 673 -29.26 -3.43 -25.77
CA PRO A 673 -28.90 -4.63 -24.99
C PRO A 673 -27.98 -5.60 -25.73
N ALA A 674 -28.12 -5.68 -27.02
CA ALA A 674 -27.27 -6.50 -27.87
C ALA A 674 -25.84 -5.99 -27.92
N THR A 675 -25.66 -4.68 -28.05
CA THR A 675 -24.34 -4.03 -28.04
C THR A 675 -23.64 -4.22 -26.69
N MET A 676 -24.34 -3.95 -25.58
CA MET A 676 -23.79 -4.15 -24.25
C MET A 676 -23.29 -5.58 -24.04
N ARG A 677 -24.13 -6.59 -24.32
CA ARG A 677 -23.78 -8.00 -24.12
C ARG A 677 -22.69 -8.48 -25.09
N ARG A 678 -22.72 -8.05 -26.36
CA ARG A 678 -21.84 -8.58 -27.41
C ARG A 678 -20.46 -7.91 -27.38
N TRP A 679 -20.38 -6.63 -26.99
CA TRP A 679 -19.16 -5.85 -27.14
C TRP A 679 -18.65 -5.27 -25.82
N VAL A 680 -19.50 -4.70 -24.97
CA VAL A 680 -19.05 -3.98 -23.78
C VAL A 680 -18.53 -4.94 -22.72
N PHE A 681 -19.31 -5.92 -22.28
CA PHE A 681 -18.87 -6.85 -21.24
C PHE A 681 -17.68 -7.73 -21.67
N PRO A 682 -17.66 -8.36 -22.87
CA PRO A 682 -16.45 -9.04 -23.33
C PRO A 682 -15.29 -8.11 -23.56
N GLY A 683 -15.54 -6.89 -24.05
CA GLY A 683 -14.53 -5.86 -24.23
C GLY A 683 -13.84 -5.49 -22.93
N ILE A 684 -14.61 -5.31 -21.83
CA ILE A 684 -14.03 -5.08 -20.48
C ILE A 684 -13.10 -6.22 -20.10
N ALA A 685 -13.56 -7.47 -20.19
CA ALA A 685 -12.77 -8.63 -19.78
C ALA A 685 -11.47 -8.75 -20.59
N VAL A 686 -11.55 -8.60 -21.92
CA VAL A 686 -10.40 -8.71 -22.82
C VAL A 686 -9.43 -7.53 -22.62
N LEU A 687 -9.95 -6.29 -22.56
CA LEU A 687 -9.10 -5.10 -22.48
C LEU A 687 -8.47 -4.94 -21.09
N ALA A 688 -9.15 -5.34 -20.00
CA ALA A 688 -8.54 -5.38 -18.69
C ALA A 688 -7.41 -6.40 -18.62
N ALA A 689 -7.63 -7.62 -19.14
CA ALA A 689 -6.59 -8.64 -19.22
C ALA A 689 -5.43 -8.19 -20.13
N ALA A 690 -5.72 -7.68 -21.33
CA ALA A 690 -4.70 -7.22 -22.28
C ALA A 690 -3.89 -6.04 -21.70
N GLY A 691 -4.55 -5.02 -21.13
CA GLY A 691 -3.89 -3.90 -20.51
C GLY A 691 -2.97 -4.32 -19.36
N PHE A 692 -3.44 -5.23 -18.49
CA PHE A 692 -2.63 -5.81 -17.43
C PHE A 692 -1.43 -6.60 -17.99
N LEU A 693 -1.63 -7.46 -18.97
CA LEU A 693 -0.54 -8.25 -19.60
C LEU A 693 0.50 -7.35 -20.27
N VAL A 694 0.07 -6.28 -20.94
CA VAL A 694 0.98 -5.29 -21.54
C VAL A 694 1.84 -4.62 -20.47
N LEU A 695 1.25 -4.21 -19.34
CA LEU A 695 2.00 -3.62 -18.24
C LEU A 695 2.93 -4.62 -17.56
N PHE A 696 2.47 -5.84 -17.35
CA PHE A 696 3.23 -6.86 -16.63
C PHE A 696 4.40 -7.39 -17.45
N HIS A 697 4.17 -7.86 -18.68
CA HIS A 697 5.23 -8.36 -19.55
C HIS A 697 6.07 -7.24 -20.16
N GLY A 698 5.51 -6.05 -20.33
CA GLY A 698 6.22 -4.85 -20.73
C GLY A 698 7.03 -4.20 -19.60
N ALA A 699 6.87 -4.64 -18.34
CA ALA A 699 7.51 -4.03 -17.18
C ALA A 699 9.03 -3.85 -17.35
N PRO A 700 9.84 -4.82 -17.84
CA PRO A 700 11.27 -4.63 -18.02
C PRO A 700 11.62 -3.43 -18.91
N PHE A 701 10.84 -3.22 -19.97
CA PHE A 701 11.01 -2.08 -20.87
C PHE A 701 10.47 -0.77 -20.26
N LEU A 702 9.32 -0.83 -19.63
CA LEU A 702 8.65 0.34 -19.05
C LEU A 702 9.44 0.90 -17.86
N LEU A 703 9.98 0.05 -17.00
CA LEU A 703 10.79 0.45 -15.86
C LEU A 703 12.04 1.24 -16.27
N ALA A 704 12.60 0.95 -17.44
CA ALA A 704 13.72 1.69 -17.99
C ALA A 704 13.35 3.10 -18.49
N LYS A 705 12.07 3.39 -18.73
CA LYS A 705 11.60 4.68 -19.21
C LYS A 705 11.66 5.75 -18.11
N GLY A 706 11.67 7.01 -18.52
CA GLY A 706 11.49 8.14 -17.61
C GLY A 706 10.11 8.15 -16.94
N GLU A 707 9.97 8.87 -15.86
CA GLU A 707 8.75 8.89 -15.02
C GLU A 707 7.50 9.22 -15.85
N GLY A 708 7.51 10.29 -16.67
CA GLY A 708 6.38 10.65 -17.53
C GLY A 708 5.98 9.56 -18.52
N GLY A 709 6.95 8.85 -19.09
CA GLY A 709 6.70 7.75 -20.02
C GLY A 709 6.03 6.56 -19.33
N ARG A 710 6.37 6.28 -18.08
CA ARG A 710 5.72 5.23 -17.29
C ARG A 710 4.29 5.59 -16.94
N TYR A 711 4.03 6.84 -16.51
CA TYR A 711 2.67 7.33 -16.26
C TYR A 711 1.79 7.23 -17.51
N LEU A 712 2.31 7.69 -18.66
CA LEU A 712 1.58 7.64 -19.91
C LEU A 712 1.26 6.20 -20.33
N ALA A 713 2.23 5.30 -20.26
CA ALA A 713 2.02 3.88 -20.58
C ALA A 713 1.02 3.22 -19.64
N PHE A 714 1.10 3.52 -18.35
CA PHE A 714 0.16 3.03 -17.34
C PHE A 714 -1.27 3.49 -17.63
N LEU A 715 -1.47 4.80 -17.84
CA LEU A 715 -2.79 5.37 -18.15
C LEU A 715 -3.32 4.88 -19.50
N ALA A 716 -2.47 4.75 -20.52
CA ALA A 716 -2.87 4.23 -21.82
C ALA A 716 -3.34 2.76 -21.76
N ALA A 717 -2.68 1.93 -20.94
CA ALA A 717 -3.02 0.53 -20.79
C ALA A 717 -4.34 0.31 -20.03
N LEU A 718 -4.62 1.13 -18.99
CA LEU A 718 -5.88 1.03 -18.26
C LEU A 718 -7.06 1.69 -18.98
N ALA A 719 -6.81 2.68 -19.85
CA ALA A 719 -7.84 3.55 -20.39
C ALA A 719 -8.96 2.81 -21.14
N PRO A 720 -8.71 1.84 -22.05
CA PRO A 720 -9.78 1.18 -22.76
C PRO A 720 -10.72 0.38 -21.86
N ALA A 721 -10.15 -0.33 -20.88
CA ALA A 721 -10.93 -1.09 -19.91
C ALA A 721 -11.74 -0.15 -19.00
N ALA A 722 -11.10 0.86 -18.41
CA ALA A 722 -11.74 1.81 -17.53
C ALA A 722 -12.90 2.56 -18.20
N PHE A 723 -12.72 2.96 -19.45
CA PHE A 723 -13.77 3.61 -20.24
C PHE A 723 -15.00 2.71 -20.38
N LEU A 724 -14.82 1.45 -20.77
CA LEU A 724 -15.93 0.52 -20.90
C LEU A 724 -16.56 0.16 -19.55
N MET A 725 -15.76 0.07 -18.48
CA MET A 725 -16.24 -0.24 -17.12
C MET A 725 -17.21 0.82 -16.58
N GLY A 726 -17.17 2.04 -17.11
CA GLY A 726 -18.11 3.12 -16.76
C GLY A 726 -19.52 2.93 -17.32
N MET A 727 -19.75 2.03 -18.28
CA MET A 727 -21.04 1.90 -18.99
C MET A 727 -22.05 0.98 -18.31
N PRO A 728 -21.71 -0.21 -17.76
CA PRO A 728 -22.67 -1.21 -17.29
C PRO A 728 -23.61 -0.73 -16.19
N PHE A 729 -23.12 0.05 -15.25
CA PHE A 729 -23.92 0.50 -14.12
C PHE A 729 -25.01 1.51 -14.50
N PRO A 730 -24.71 2.64 -15.19
CA PRO A 730 -25.74 3.60 -15.56
C PRO A 730 -26.75 3.04 -16.57
N THR A 731 -26.32 2.21 -17.53
CA THR A 731 -27.24 1.57 -18.49
C THR A 731 -28.18 0.56 -17.84
N ALA A 732 -27.74 -0.17 -16.82
CA ALA A 732 -28.61 -1.04 -16.05
C ALA A 732 -29.63 -0.24 -15.22
N LEU A 733 -29.22 0.86 -14.62
CA LEU A 733 -30.13 1.72 -13.87
C LEU A 733 -31.17 2.40 -14.78
N SER A 734 -30.80 2.86 -15.97
CA SER A 734 -31.75 3.45 -16.92
C SER A 734 -32.83 2.44 -17.35
N ARG A 735 -32.50 1.18 -17.56
CA ARG A 735 -33.41 0.11 -17.86
C ARG A 735 -34.39 -0.20 -16.71
N MET A 736 -33.88 -0.17 -15.47
CA MET A 736 -34.70 -0.39 -14.29
C MET A 736 -35.64 0.80 -14.00
N THR A 737 -35.29 2.03 -14.37
CA THR A 737 -36.18 3.20 -14.18
C THR A 737 -37.45 3.04 -15.01
N VAL A 738 -37.38 2.41 -16.16
CA VAL A 738 -38.57 2.15 -17.00
C VAL A 738 -39.43 1.03 -16.42
N ALA A 739 -38.77 -0.02 -15.88
CA ALA A 739 -39.47 -1.21 -15.40
C ALA A 739 -39.90 -1.12 -13.92
N ASN A 740 -39.01 -0.62 -13.05
CA ASN A 740 -39.21 -0.59 -11.59
C ASN A 740 -38.26 0.38 -10.86
N SER A 741 -38.66 1.63 -10.76
CA SER A 741 -37.84 2.66 -10.07
C SER A 741 -37.62 2.39 -8.57
N ALA A 742 -38.43 1.55 -7.94
CA ALA A 742 -38.30 1.19 -6.53
C ALA A 742 -37.08 0.29 -6.26
N ALA A 743 -36.61 -0.47 -7.26
CA ALA A 743 -35.46 -1.37 -7.14
C ALA A 743 -34.10 -0.68 -7.29
N ILE A 744 -34.03 0.57 -7.76
CA ILE A 744 -32.78 1.31 -8.01
C ILE A 744 -31.94 1.46 -6.75
N PRO A 745 -32.47 1.92 -5.60
CA PRO A 745 -31.70 2.05 -4.38
C PRO A 745 -31.21 0.71 -3.83
N TYR A 746 -32.00 -0.35 -4.04
CA TYR A 746 -31.60 -1.71 -3.69
C TYR A 746 -30.38 -2.16 -4.54
N ALA A 747 -30.44 -1.95 -5.86
CA ALA A 747 -29.36 -2.24 -6.77
C ALA A 747 -28.07 -1.47 -6.42
N TRP A 748 -28.23 -0.19 -6.05
CA TRP A 748 -27.13 0.65 -5.57
C TRP A 748 -26.52 0.12 -4.27
N GLY A 749 -27.35 -0.23 -3.28
CA GLY A 749 -26.89 -0.78 -2.00
C GLY A 749 -26.17 -2.11 -2.18
N VAL A 750 -26.70 -3.01 -3.04
CA VAL A 750 -26.03 -4.28 -3.36
C VAL A 750 -24.68 -4.05 -4.03
N ASN A 751 -24.61 -3.18 -5.03
CA ASN A 751 -23.34 -2.83 -5.68
C ASN A 751 -22.34 -2.25 -4.67
N GLY A 752 -22.78 -1.32 -3.84
CA GLY A 752 -21.96 -0.74 -2.79
C GLY A 752 -21.43 -1.78 -1.80
N PHE A 753 -22.28 -2.71 -1.34
CA PHE A 753 -21.87 -3.80 -0.46
C PHE A 753 -20.75 -4.65 -1.08
N PHE A 754 -20.95 -5.08 -2.33
CA PHE A 754 -19.96 -5.92 -3.01
C PHE A 754 -18.71 -5.15 -3.44
N SER A 755 -18.78 -3.82 -3.61
CA SER A 755 -17.58 -2.99 -3.78
C SER A 755 -16.77 -2.89 -2.46
N VAL A 756 -17.44 -2.72 -1.31
CA VAL A 756 -16.79 -2.75 0.01
C VAL A 756 -16.08 -4.09 0.25
N ALA A 757 -16.77 -5.20 0.06
CA ALA A 757 -16.20 -6.53 0.19
C ALA A 757 -15.10 -6.76 -0.87
N GLY A 758 -15.31 -6.28 -2.08
CA GLY A 758 -14.43 -6.41 -3.23
C GLY A 758 -13.05 -5.84 -3.02
N ALA A 759 -12.93 -4.72 -2.32
CA ALA A 759 -11.64 -4.12 -2.00
C ALA A 759 -10.76 -5.05 -1.15
N SER A 760 -11.34 -5.65 -0.11
CA SER A 760 -10.63 -6.63 0.71
C SER A 760 -10.41 -7.96 -0.02
N VAL A 761 -11.38 -8.43 -0.79
CA VAL A 761 -11.27 -9.66 -1.62
C VAL A 761 -10.18 -9.51 -2.67
N ALA A 762 -10.04 -8.35 -3.33
CA ALA A 762 -8.98 -8.09 -4.29
C ALA A 762 -7.59 -8.14 -3.63
N SER A 763 -7.46 -7.59 -2.42
CA SER A 763 -6.21 -7.65 -1.65
C SER A 763 -5.86 -9.08 -1.26
N VAL A 764 -6.83 -9.86 -0.78
CA VAL A 764 -6.66 -11.29 -0.47
C VAL A 764 -6.34 -12.08 -1.74
N GLY A 765 -7.05 -11.87 -2.83
CA GLY A 765 -6.81 -12.51 -4.12
C GLY A 765 -5.39 -12.26 -4.61
N SER A 766 -4.97 -11.00 -4.67
CA SER A 766 -3.60 -10.63 -5.06
C SER A 766 -2.53 -11.33 -4.21
N LEU A 767 -2.79 -11.47 -2.91
CA LEU A 767 -1.88 -12.11 -1.97
C LEU A 767 -1.74 -13.63 -2.19
N TRP A 768 -2.86 -14.34 -2.47
CA TRP A 768 -2.90 -15.80 -2.48
C TRP A 768 -2.83 -16.42 -3.86
N ILE A 769 -3.48 -15.83 -4.86
CA ILE A 769 -3.57 -16.37 -6.24
C ILE A 769 -2.81 -15.54 -7.27
N GLY A 770 -2.27 -14.36 -6.87
CA GLY A 770 -1.52 -13.46 -7.74
C GLY A 770 -2.38 -12.50 -8.55
N PHE A 771 -1.73 -11.58 -9.25
CA PHE A 771 -2.38 -10.50 -9.98
C PHE A 771 -3.09 -11.01 -11.25
N HIS A 772 -2.47 -11.95 -11.98
CA HIS A 772 -3.07 -12.53 -13.20
C HIS A 772 -4.43 -13.18 -12.90
N ALA A 773 -4.47 -14.02 -11.87
CA ALA A 773 -5.71 -14.71 -11.50
C ALA A 773 -6.76 -13.73 -10.97
N THR A 774 -6.34 -12.67 -10.25
CA THR A 774 -7.25 -11.66 -9.70
C THR A 774 -7.90 -10.84 -10.81
N VAL A 775 -7.14 -10.36 -11.81
CA VAL A 775 -7.71 -9.61 -12.93
C VAL A 775 -8.59 -10.50 -13.82
N ALA A 776 -8.20 -11.77 -14.02
CA ALA A 776 -9.01 -12.73 -14.75
C ALA A 776 -10.35 -13.00 -14.05
N ALA A 777 -10.36 -13.15 -12.73
CA ALA A 777 -11.60 -13.28 -11.94
C ALA A 777 -12.52 -12.06 -12.13
N GLY A 778 -11.97 -10.85 -12.13
CA GLY A 778 -12.71 -9.62 -12.45
C GLY A 778 -13.34 -9.67 -13.83
N GLY A 779 -12.59 -10.10 -14.85
CA GLY A 779 -13.09 -10.30 -16.21
C GLY A 779 -14.23 -11.32 -16.30
N ILE A 780 -14.10 -12.45 -15.62
CA ILE A 780 -15.13 -13.51 -15.55
C ILE A 780 -16.42 -12.97 -14.93
N LEU A 781 -16.32 -12.16 -13.87
CA LEU A 781 -17.48 -11.54 -13.23
C LEU A 781 -18.17 -10.54 -14.17
N TYR A 782 -17.43 -9.77 -14.97
CA TYR A 782 -18.04 -8.93 -16.01
C TYR A 782 -18.77 -9.75 -17.06
N LEU A 783 -18.20 -10.88 -17.52
CA LEU A 783 -18.88 -11.78 -18.45
C LEU A 783 -20.16 -12.37 -17.85
N LEU A 784 -20.15 -12.74 -16.56
CA LEU A 784 -21.34 -13.19 -15.84
C LEU A 784 -22.39 -12.08 -15.78
N ALA A 785 -22.00 -10.85 -15.44
CA ALA A 785 -22.89 -9.70 -15.45
C ALA A 785 -23.52 -9.49 -16.84
N GLY A 786 -22.74 -9.64 -17.92
CA GLY A 786 -23.22 -9.54 -19.29
C GLY A 786 -24.28 -10.59 -19.66
N LYS A 787 -24.18 -11.81 -19.14
CA LYS A 787 -25.24 -12.84 -19.31
C LYS A 787 -26.51 -12.47 -18.58
N LEU A 788 -26.44 -11.82 -17.44
CA LEU A 788 -27.58 -11.43 -16.60
C LEU A 788 -28.24 -10.12 -17.06
N TYR A 789 -27.51 -9.30 -17.81
CA TYR A 789 -27.97 -7.97 -18.24
C TYR A 789 -29.31 -7.99 -18.96
N LEU A 790 -29.58 -9.02 -19.79
CA LEU A 790 -30.86 -9.18 -20.50
C LEU A 790 -32.02 -9.58 -19.57
N ARG A 791 -31.73 -10.23 -18.46
CA ARG A 791 -32.73 -10.69 -17.49
C ARG A 791 -33.24 -9.59 -16.56
N LEU A 792 -32.62 -8.41 -16.61
CA LEU A 792 -33.03 -7.26 -15.78
C LEU A 792 -34.42 -6.72 -16.18
N GLU A 793 -34.88 -6.97 -17.43
CA GLU A 793 -36.23 -6.60 -17.90
C GLU A 793 -37.27 -7.69 -17.66
N SER A 794 -36.89 -8.97 -17.68
CA SER A 794 -37.81 -10.10 -17.63
C SER A 794 -38.40 -10.41 -16.25
N GLY A 795 -37.96 -9.68 -15.21
CA GLY A 795 -38.48 -9.86 -13.83
C GLY A 795 -39.92 -9.35 -13.60
N THR A 796 -40.63 -8.84 -14.63
CA THR A 796 -41.97 -8.26 -14.49
C THR A 796 -43.07 -9.08 -15.19
N SER A 797 -42.76 -10.20 -15.82
CA SER A 797 -43.76 -10.95 -16.62
C SER A 797 -44.06 -12.37 -16.14
N SER A 798 -43.87 -12.69 -14.86
CA SER A 798 -44.30 -13.98 -14.30
C SER A 798 -44.95 -13.83 -12.94
N VAL A 799 -46.13 -13.19 -12.91
CA VAL A 799 -47.19 -13.48 -11.93
C VAL A 799 -48.42 -13.75 -12.76
N PRO A 800 -49.00 -15.00 -12.72
CA PRO A 800 -50.28 -15.28 -13.35
C PRO A 800 -51.43 -14.57 -12.66
#